data_efb3e342820e415eeb308b3cae66aa5b
#
_entry.id   efb3e342820e415eeb308b3cae66aa5b
#
_cell.length_a   1.000
_cell.length_b   1.000
_cell.length_c   1.000
_cell.angle_alpha   90.00
_cell.angle_beta   90.00
_cell.angle_gamma   90.00
#
_symmetry.space_group_name_H-M   'P 1'
#
loop_
_entity.id
_entity.type
_entity.pdbx_description
1 polymer ?
#
loop_
_entity_poly.entity_id
_entity_poly.type
_entity_poly.pdbx_seq_one_letter_code
_entity_poly.pdbx_strand_id
1 'polypeptide(L)'
;MIRRGLFFLNLSVFFLLFIPFARLSSIPQEVAQLQKPLEHQVTVTLKLIQVYVTDKKGNPVPDLKKEDFIVYDNGRAMTLTEFEKHILKAAAQKPESQPAEEKILPTPLPAPGVMNRKFFLFFDFAFNSQKGVKKAKEAALHFIDTEIIPGDEVGLLSYSTLKGLSIHEYLTTNHKILREAVEGLTTKGIAGRAENFEEEYWRRAQENIPQDEGIIWQKKKTQLFWERQESKNQAQNFILKLTALAKALRYVPGQKQLILFSAGIVNSLIYGNLAGNPTGNKPGAQTEFDPGDYVLRTQHEEMLKELSAANCAFFTFDTREAAMVSSLFAYDSQTFEDRYRDLFSEGGVHQTPVNILKDDKITGHYTLSRLSNVTGGKYFSNIEEYRKNLDQLQNLTGSYYVLGYYIGGQLDGQHHKIKVDVKRKGVEVRAQSGYFNPKPFREYTDLEKQLHLFDLALSDTPLFQTPLAFSLSALSYAVGEGTRLEMLSKIPARVTEKFAGKKVELVALVFDENENLANLQRTEADLAKYRGMDVFCAFGAALQPGRYRCRLVIRDLESGTGAVASAWANVVKKAFVGLSLHSPLLLVPESSFAYLEAAAPKKKEATAWNDAYPFDRALYSPLVGEAPQGTPKIFAVVPCSMTGLVQPSITLTAWLINSVSGERLPVLFSVLNKARKEDVEIQFLELPLNDVPPGKYLLYLHAEDAVSRAVSYAQTTFVIR
;
A
#
# COMPACT_ATOMS: atom_id res chain seq x y z
N MET A 1 56.98 -40.98 10.10
CA MET A 1 57.05 -41.43 11.51
C MET A 1 55.63 -41.45 12.00
N ILE A 2 54.90 -42.62 11.99
CA ILE A 2 54.82 -43.66 13.00
C ILE A 2 54.27 -43.08 14.30
N ARG A 3 53.07 -43.44 14.80
CA ARG A 3 52.34 -44.66 15.21
C ARG A 3 50.94 -44.26 15.69
N ARG A 4 49.83 -44.87 15.36
CA ARG A 4 49.25 -46.19 15.75
C ARG A 4 48.98 -46.37 17.24
N GLY A 5 47.73 -46.73 17.59
CA GLY A 5 47.28 -47.52 18.71
C GLY A 5 45.87 -47.14 19.13
N LEU A 6 44.83 -47.77 18.81
CA LEU A 6 44.26 -49.13 19.05
C LEU A 6 43.74 -49.37 20.48
N PHE A 7 42.39 -49.62 20.53
CA PHE A 7 41.63 -50.56 21.39
C PHE A 7 41.61 -50.35 22.93
N PHE A 8 40.41 -50.31 23.53
CA PHE A 8 39.88 -51.48 24.29
C PHE A 8 38.38 -51.32 24.61
N LEU A 9 37.67 -52.38 24.28
CA LEU A 9 36.35 -52.84 24.68
C LEU A 9 36.42 -53.32 26.16
N ASN A 10 35.38 -53.01 26.97
CA ASN A 10 35.13 -53.91 28.15
C ASN A 10 33.61 -53.95 28.42
N LEU A 11 33.12 -55.15 28.38
CA LEU A 11 31.86 -55.78 28.71
C LEU A 11 31.96 -56.33 30.17
N SER A 12 30.94 -56.10 31.00
CA SER A 12 30.61 -56.93 32.21
C SER A 12 29.26 -56.50 32.71
N VAL A 13 28.18 -57.18 32.55
CA VAL A 13 27.54 -58.40 33.03
C VAL A 13 27.46 -58.56 34.56
N PHE A 14 26.20 -58.77 35.05
CA PHE A 14 25.67 -59.35 36.25
C PHE A 14 25.56 -58.52 37.55
N PHE A 15 24.34 -58.35 38.12
CA PHE A 15 23.70 -59.24 39.07
C PHE A 15 22.21 -58.90 39.32
N LEU A 16 21.40 -59.95 39.31
CA LEU A 16 20.04 -60.04 39.80
C LEU A 16 19.96 -59.97 41.32
N LEU A 17 18.99 -59.29 41.89
CA LEU A 17 18.44 -59.64 43.20
C LEU A 17 16.91 -59.42 43.20
N PHE A 18 16.21 -60.52 43.34
CA PHE A 18 14.77 -60.68 43.62
C PHE A 18 14.46 -60.39 45.06
N ILE A 19 13.46 -59.63 45.42
CA ILE A 19 12.63 -59.72 46.61
C ILE A 19 11.18 -59.33 46.27
N PRO A 20 10.14 -60.07 46.72
CA PRO A 20 8.75 -59.92 46.25
C PRO A 20 7.84 -59.22 47.26
N PHE A 21 6.63 -58.89 46.76
CA PHE A 21 5.35 -58.69 47.42
C PHE A 21 5.04 -57.40 48.17
N ALA A 22 4.16 -56.60 47.55
CA ALA A 22 2.90 -56.23 48.19
C ALA A 22 1.93 -55.74 47.09
N ARG A 23 0.79 -56.43 46.93
CA ARG A 23 -0.34 -55.96 46.12
C ARG A 23 -0.97 -54.77 46.80
N LEU A 24 -1.02 -53.63 46.15
CA LEU A 24 -2.05 -52.62 46.35
C LEU A 24 -2.75 -52.42 45.01
N SER A 25 -4.05 -52.71 45.03
CA SER A 25 -4.98 -52.46 43.94
C SER A 25 -5.08 -50.95 43.69
N SER A 26 -4.49 -50.48 42.60
CA SER A 26 -4.78 -49.16 42.07
C SER A 26 -5.66 -49.25 40.86
N ILE A 27 -6.81 -48.66 40.98
CA ILE A 27 -7.80 -48.38 39.92
C ILE A 27 -7.07 -47.72 38.76
N PRO A 28 -7.24 -48.15 37.50
CA PRO A 28 -6.74 -47.43 36.35
C PRO A 28 -7.55 -46.13 36.22
N GLN A 29 -6.95 -45.01 36.56
CA GLN A 29 -7.41 -43.71 36.13
C GLN A 29 -7.12 -43.59 34.61
N GLU A 30 -8.13 -43.91 33.83
CA GLU A 30 -8.19 -43.65 32.40
C GLU A 30 -8.11 -42.13 32.24
N VAL A 31 -6.88 -41.60 31.99
CA VAL A 31 -6.68 -40.24 31.55
C VAL A 31 -7.28 -40.18 30.16
N ALA A 32 -8.53 -39.78 30.10
CA ALA A 32 -9.15 -39.33 28.87
C ALA A 32 -8.32 -38.17 28.35
N GLN A 33 -7.39 -38.43 27.43
CA GLN A 33 -6.84 -37.43 26.54
C GLN A 33 -8.04 -36.86 25.78
N LEU A 34 -8.53 -35.73 26.25
CA LEU A 34 -9.35 -34.82 25.47
C LEU A 34 -8.53 -34.49 24.22
N GLN A 35 -8.72 -35.28 23.16
CA GLN A 35 -8.35 -34.89 21.82
C GLN A 35 -9.13 -33.58 21.58
N LYS A 36 -8.42 -32.45 21.66
CA LYS A 36 -8.91 -31.20 21.09
C LYS A 36 -9.37 -31.54 19.68
N PRO A 37 -10.63 -31.28 19.32
CA PRO A 37 -11.04 -31.41 17.93
C PRO A 37 -10.07 -30.55 17.13
N LEU A 38 -9.39 -31.13 16.15
CA LEU A 38 -8.72 -30.38 15.10
C LEU A 38 -9.82 -29.61 14.40
N GLU A 39 -10.04 -28.37 14.83
CA GLU A 39 -10.77 -27.40 14.03
C GLU A 39 -9.91 -27.15 12.79
N HIS A 40 -10.13 -27.90 11.75
CA HIS A 40 -9.75 -27.52 10.41
C HIS A 40 -10.62 -26.31 10.05
N GLN A 41 -10.14 -25.13 10.40
CA GLN A 41 -10.65 -23.90 9.80
C GLN A 41 -10.29 -23.98 8.32
N VAL A 42 -11.22 -24.49 7.52
CA VAL A 42 -11.14 -24.40 6.07
C VAL A 42 -11.37 -22.93 5.74
N THR A 43 -10.29 -22.18 5.61
CA THR A 43 -10.34 -20.81 5.13
C THR A 43 -10.72 -20.86 3.66
N VAL A 44 -11.96 -20.56 3.36
CA VAL A 44 -12.43 -20.45 1.98
C VAL A 44 -12.19 -19.02 1.53
N THR A 45 -11.43 -18.84 0.46
CA THR A 45 -11.09 -17.53 -0.10
C THR A 45 -11.89 -17.29 -1.37
N LEU A 46 -12.60 -16.16 -1.43
CA LEU A 46 -13.25 -15.70 -2.66
C LEU A 46 -12.18 -15.19 -3.64
N LYS A 47 -12.11 -15.82 -4.81
CA LYS A 47 -11.23 -15.38 -5.91
C LYS A 47 -12.04 -14.57 -6.91
N LEU A 48 -11.61 -13.33 -7.15
CA LEU A 48 -12.21 -12.44 -8.15
C LEU A 48 -11.32 -12.37 -9.39
N ILE A 49 -11.93 -12.37 -10.57
CA ILE A 49 -11.27 -12.27 -11.87
C ILE A 49 -11.93 -11.14 -12.67
N GLN A 50 -11.13 -10.19 -13.14
CA GLN A 50 -11.57 -9.20 -14.12
C GLN A 50 -11.47 -9.77 -15.54
N VAL A 51 -12.53 -9.62 -16.32
CA VAL A 51 -12.64 -10.14 -17.69
C VAL A 51 -13.08 -9.02 -18.61
N TYR A 52 -12.27 -8.73 -19.62
CA TYR A 52 -12.56 -7.76 -20.67
C TYR A 52 -13.00 -8.52 -21.91
N VAL A 53 -14.15 -8.16 -22.45
CA VAL A 53 -14.70 -8.79 -23.65
C VAL A 53 -14.95 -7.73 -24.70
N THR A 54 -14.33 -7.89 -25.88
CA THR A 54 -14.46 -6.97 -27.01
C THR A 54 -14.93 -7.72 -28.25
N ASP A 55 -15.52 -6.99 -29.19
CA ASP A 55 -15.76 -7.50 -30.55
C ASP A 55 -14.45 -7.48 -31.36
N LYS A 56 -14.49 -7.99 -32.59
CA LYS A 56 -13.33 -7.98 -33.52
C LYS A 56 -12.84 -6.55 -33.90
N LYS A 57 -13.65 -5.51 -33.64
CA LYS A 57 -13.28 -4.11 -33.89
C LYS A 57 -12.68 -3.48 -32.63
N GLY A 58 -12.62 -4.20 -31.50
CA GLY A 58 -12.12 -3.72 -30.23
C GLY A 58 -13.15 -2.96 -29.40
N ASN A 59 -14.43 -2.95 -29.77
CA ASN A 59 -15.47 -2.33 -28.97
C ASN A 59 -15.89 -3.25 -27.83
N PRO A 60 -16.15 -2.73 -26.62
CA PRO A 60 -16.65 -3.53 -25.51
C PRO A 60 -17.97 -4.23 -25.83
N VAL A 61 -18.13 -5.46 -25.34
CA VAL A 61 -19.37 -6.22 -25.41
C VAL A 61 -20.05 -6.19 -24.04
N PRO A 62 -21.02 -5.30 -23.82
CA PRO A 62 -21.52 -4.99 -22.47
C PRO A 62 -22.75 -5.79 -22.04
N ASP A 63 -23.28 -6.67 -22.87
CA ASP A 63 -24.60 -7.33 -22.70
C ASP A 63 -24.51 -8.80 -22.29
N LEU A 64 -23.32 -9.30 -21.92
CA LEU A 64 -23.12 -10.67 -21.44
C LEU A 64 -23.71 -10.87 -20.03
N LYS A 65 -24.12 -12.11 -19.76
CA LYS A 65 -24.67 -12.57 -18.49
C LYS A 65 -23.73 -13.57 -17.84
N LYS A 66 -23.94 -13.90 -16.57
CA LYS A 66 -23.14 -14.88 -15.80
C LYS A 66 -23.04 -16.24 -16.52
N GLU A 67 -24.12 -16.67 -17.13
CA GLU A 67 -24.25 -17.96 -17.82
C GLU A 67 -23.44 -18.04 -19.13
N ASP A 68 -23.02 -16.89 -19.66
CA ASP A 68 -22.18 -16.81 -20.85
C ASP A 68 -20.72 -17.15 -20.58
N PHE A 69 -20.31 -17.14 -19.31
CA PHE A 69 -18.92 -17.35 -18.90
C PHE A 69 -18.69 -18.76 -18.37
N ILE A 70 -17.52 -19.32 -18.69
CA ILE A 70 -16.99 -20.54 -18.09
C ILE A 70 -15.57 -20.25 -17.62
N VAL A 71 -15.32 -20.40 -16.32
CA VAL A 71 -13.98 -20.20 -15.73
C VAL A 71 -13.39 -21.56 -15.41
N TYR A 72 -12.15 -21.77 -15.81
CA TYR A 72 -11.36 -22.95 -15.47
C TYR A 72 -10.19 -22.55 -14.58
N ASP A 73 -10.01 -23.27 -13.47
CA ASP A 73 -8.85 -23.17 -12.57
C ASP A 73 -8.07 -24.49 -12.67
N ASN A 74 -6.82 -24.42 -13.13
CA ASN A 74 -6.01 -25.61 -13.43
C ASN A 74 -6.72 -26.66 -14.30
N GLY A 75 -7.54 -26.19 -15.27
CA GLY A 75 -8.32 -27.04 -16.16
C GLY A 75 -9.64 -27.55 -15.60
N ARG A 76 -9.96 -27.31 -14.32
CA ARG A 76 -11.22 -27.66 -13.69
C ARG A 76 -12.22 -26.51 -13.82
N ALA A 77 -13.42 -26.79 -14.34
CA ALA A 77 -14.49 -25.81 -14.42
C ALA A 77 -14.98 -25.42 -13.00
N MET A 78 -15.03 -24.12 -12.74
CA MET A 78 -15.42 -23.54 -11.46
C MET A 78 -16.86 -23.03 -11.49
N THR A 79 -17.57 -23.22 -10.37
CA THR A 79 -18.90 -22.64 -10.21
C THR A 79 -18.76 -21.16 -9.81
N LEU A 80 -19.26 -20.27 -10.65
CA LEU A 80 -19.27 -18.85 -10.37
C LEU A 80 -20.29 -18.53 -9.28
N THR A 81 -19.86 -17.87 -8.22
CA THR A 81 -20.71 -17.38 -7.12
C THR A 81 -21.04 -15.91 -7.30
N GLU A 82 -20.03 -15.10 -7.67
CA GLU A 82 -20.18 -13.66 -7.87
C GLU A 82 -20.12 -13.31 -9.35
N PHE A 83 -20.91 -12.29 -9.74
CA PHE A 83 -20.94 -11.72 -11.08
C PHE A 83 -21.29 -10.24 -11.00
N GLU A 84 -20.37 -9.39 -11.41
CA GLU A 84 -20.59 -7.95 -11.52
C GLU A 84 -20.25 -7.49 -12.92
N LYS A 85 -20.92 -6.41 -13.34
CA LYS A 85 -20.76 -5.81 -14.65
C LYS A 85 -20.44 -4.33 -14.49
N HIS A 86 -19.28 -3.94 -14.94
CA HIS A 86 -18.81 -2.57 -14.95
C HIS A 86 -18.82 -2.05 -16.39
N ILE A 87 -19.67 -1.08 -16.66
CA ILE A 87 -19.75 -0.42 -17.96
C ILE A 87 -19.47 1.05 -17.74
N LEU A 88 -18.36 1.53 -18.28
CA LEU A 88 -18.18 2.96 -18.43
C LEU A 88 -19.14 3.44 -19.51
N LYS A 89 -20.15 4.20 -19.12
CA LYS A 89 -20.89 5.02 -20.07
C LYS A 89 -19.87 6.00 -20.65
N ALA A 90 -19.78 6.03 -21.99
CA ALA A 90 -19.01 7.09 -22.68
C ALA A 90 -19.33 8.42 -22.01
N ALA A 91 -18.30 9.20 -21.73
CA ALA A 91 -18.34 10.41 -20.91
C ALA A 91 -19.62 11.24 -21.13
N ALA A 92 -20.63 10.98 -20.36
CA ALA A 92 -21.77 11.84 -20.23
C ALA A 92 -21.38 12.89 -19.19
N GLN A 93 -21.06 14.09 -19.68
CA GLN A 93 -21.10 15.39 -19.01
C GLN A 93 -20.63 15.37 -17.54
N LYS A 94 -19.49 16.03 -17.30
CA LYS A 94 -19.08 16.46 -15.94
C LYS A 94 -20.34 16.94 -15.21
N PRO A 95 -20.65 16.37 -14.04
CA PRO A 95 -21.58 17.05 -13.14
C PRO A 95 -20.91 18.38 -12.77
N GLU A 96 -21.59 19.50 -13.03
CA GLU A 96 -21.23 20.78 -12.46
C GLU A 96 -21.06 20.58 -10.95
N SER A 97 -19.89 20.90 -10.46
CA SER A 97 -19.52 20.84 -9.04
C SER A 97 -20.44 21.79 -8.25
N GLN A 98 -21.49 21.25 -7.67
CA GLN A 98 -22.06 21.87 -6.49
C GLN A 98 -21.04 21.67 -5.35
N PRO A 99 -20.74 22.70 -4.54
CA PRO A 99 -19.89 22.55 -3.38
C PRO A 99 -20.55 21.53 -2.45
N ALA A 100 -20.00 20.35 -2.39
CA ALA A 100 -20.41 19.34 -1.44
C ALA A 100 -20.01 19.84 -0.05
N GLU A 101 -20.98 20.15 0.79
CA GLU A 101 -20.80 20.17 2.24
C GLU A 101 -20.19 18.83 2.63
N GLU A 102 -18.95 18.87 3.07
CA GLU A 102 -18.18 17.72 3.50
C GLU A 102 -18.83 17.10 4.73
N LYS A 103 -19.79 16.21 4.53
CA LYS A 103 -20.25 15.30 5.57
C LYS A 103 -19.09 14.37 5.94
N ILE A 104 -18.49 14.59 7.08
CA ILE A 104 -17.51 13.72 7.72
C ILE A 104 -18.23 12.41 8.11
N LEU A 105 -18.39 11.52 7.15
CA LEU A 105 -18.79 10.13 7.41
C LEU A 105 -17.52 9.31 7.56
N PRO A 106 -17.43 8.40 8.56
CA PRO A 106 -16.39 7.39 8.55
C PRO A 106 -16.54 6.60 7.26
N THR A 107 -15.45 6.47 6.51
CA THR A 107 -15.41 5.68 5.27
C THR A 107 -15.99 4.30 5.57
N PRO A 108 -17.12 3.90 4.97
CA PRO A 108 -17.61 2.55 5.11
C PRO A 108 -16.53 1.61 4.62
N LEU A 109 -16.31 0.49 5.32
CA LEU A 109 -15.53 -0.62 4.76
C LEU A 109 -16.10 -0.91 3.35
N PRO A 110 -15.24 -1.01 2.33
CA PRO A 110 -15.72 -1.27 0.98
C PRO A 110 -16.59 -2.51 0.99
N ALA A 111 -17.75 -2.41 0.37
CA ALA A 111 -18.64 -3.55 0.22
C ALA A 111 -17.86 -4.69 -0.44
N PRO A 112 -17.94 -5.93 0.09
CA PRO A 112 -17.26 -7.06 -0.53
C PRO A 112 -17.76 -7.20 -1.96
N GLY A 113 -16.84 -7.16 -2.95
CA GLY A 113 -17.13 -7.40 -4.36
C GLY A 113 -16.78 -6.28 -5.33
N VAL A 114 -16.62 -5.03 -4.91
CA VAL A 114 -16.25 -3.95 -5.84
C VAL A 114 -14.75 -4.01 -6.15
N MET A 115 -14.42 -4.27 -7.41
CA MET A 115 -13.03 -4.31 -7.88
C MET A 115 -12.77 -3.13 -8.83
N ASN A 116 -12.17 -2.08 -8.30
CA ASN A 116 -11.81 -0.89 -9.07
C ASN A 116 -10.70 -1.19 -10.08
N ARG A 117 -10.63 -0.38 -11.15
CA ARG A 117 -9.50 -0.44 -12.09
C ARG A 117 -8.25 0.07 -11.40
N LYS A 118 -7.11 -0.58 -11.70
CA LYS A 118 -5.80 -0.22 -11.15
C LYS A 118 -4.85 0.13 -12.28
N PHE A 119 -4.33 1.36 -12.24
CA PHE A 119 -3.37 1.86 -13.20
C PHE A 119 -2.05 2.17 -12.51
N PHE A 120 -0.95 1.96 -13.23
CA PHE A 120 0.36 2.49 -12.86
C PHE A 120 0.91 3.28 -14.03
N LEU A 121 1.11 4.58 -13.83
CA LEU A 121 1.90 5.40 -14.75
C LEU A 121 3.38 5.11 -14.50
N PHE A 122 4.07 4.64 -15.52
CA PHE A 122 5.44 4.19 -15.38
C PHE A 122 6.37 4.94 -16.35
N PHE A 123 7.25 5.76 -15.79
CA PHE A 123 8.21 6.57 -16.55
C PHE A 123 9.57 5.90 -16.56
N ASP A 124 10.07 5.61 -17.74
CA ASP A 124 11.40 5.10 -17.94
C ASP A 124 12.36 6.28 -18.23
N PHE A 125 13.26 6.57 -17.30
CA PHE A 125 14.29 7.60 -17.48
C PHE A 125 15.63 7.02 -17.98
N ALA A 126 15.78 5.69 -18.04
CA ALA A 126 17.02 5.06 -18.46
C ALA A 126 17.15 5.00 -19.98
N PHE A 127 16.04 4.69 -20.68
CA PHE A 127 16.01 4.50 -22.12
C PHE A 127 15.30 5.63 -22.88
N ASN A 128 14.91 6.70 -22.19
CA ASN A 128 14.19 7.82 -22.78
C ASN A 128 15.06 9.04 -23.06
N SER A 129 14.70 9.79 -24.10
CA SER A 129 15.23 11.13 -24.33
C SER A 129 14.49 12.17 -23.48
N GLN A 130 15.09 13.34 -23.24
CA GLN A 130 14.42 14.44 -22.53
C GLN A 130 13.12 14.89 -23.22
N LYS A 131 13.09 14.88 -24.56
CA LYS A 131 11.88 15.20 -25.35
C LYS A 131 10.82 14.13 -25.16
N GLY A 132 11.21 12.86 -25.16
CA GLY A 132 10.32 11.72 -24.89
C GLY A 132 9.70 11.80 -23.50
N VAL A 133 10.50 12.12 -22.46
CA VAL A 133 9.99 12.33 -21.10
C VAL A 133 8.99 13.49 -21.02
N LYS A 134 9.26 14.61 -21.72
CA LYS A 134 8.32 15.73 -21.75
C LYS A 134 6.98 15.31 -22.35
N LYS A 135 6.98 14.60 -23.49
CA LYS A 135 5.76 14.07 -24.12
C LYS A 135 5.05 13.03 -23.27
N ALA A 136 5.79 12.19 -22.58
CA ALA A 136 5.25 11.23 -21.63
C ALA A 136 4.51 11.95 -20.48
N LYS A 137 5.04 13.05 -19.96
CA LYS A 137 4.36 13.88 -18.95
C LYS A 137 3.08 14.49 -19.47
N GLU A 138 3.10 15.06 -20.68
CA GLU A 138 1.90 15.62 -21.33
C GLU A 138 0.82 14.54 -21.48
N ALA A 139 1.19 13.32 -21.91
CA ALA A 139 0.29 12.20 -22.05
C ALA A 139 -0.28 11.72 -20.70
N ALA A 140 0.57 11.61 -19.67
CA ALA A 140 0.16 11.20 -18.34
C ALA A 140 -0.79 12.21 -17.68
N LEU A 141 -0.50 13.51 -17.80
CA LEU A 141 -1.40 14.56 -17.31
C LEU A 141 -2.76 14.53 -18.04
N HIS A 142 -2.75 14.36 -19.36
CA HIS A 142 -3.97 14.18 -20.11
C HIS A 142 -4.77 12.96 -19.66
N PHE A 143 -4.11 11.82 -19.42
CA PHE A 143 -4.75 10.62 -18.88
C PHE A 143 -5.44 10.90 -17.53
N ILE A 144 -4.73 11.59 -16.60
CA ILE A 144 -5.29 11.94 -15.30
C ILE A 144 -6.48 12.90 -15.43
N ASP A 145 -6.40 13.86 -16.34
CA ASP A 145 -7.42 14.91 -16.47
C ASP A 145 -8.67 14.45 -17.24
N THR A 146 -8.57 13.44 -18.14
CA THR A 146 -9.64 13.07 -19.07
C THR A 146 -10.09 11.62 -19.02
N GLU A 147 -9.20 10.66 -18.69
CA GLU A 147 -9.47 9.23 -18.91
C GLU A 147 -9.84 8.46 -17.63
N ILE A 148 -9.38 8.93 -16.46
CA ILE A 148 -9.67 8.26 -15.20
C ILE A 148 -10.99 8.72 -14.61
N ILE A 149 -11.65 7.80 -13.89
CA ILE A 149 -12.89 8.08 -13.14
C ILE A 149 -12.61 8.08 -11.62
N PRO A 150 -13.47 8.69 -10.79
CA PRO A 150 -13.24 8.86 -9.35
C PRO A 150 -12.91 7.56 -8.58
N GLY A 151 -13.37 6.40 -9.03
CA GLY A 151 -13.10 5.11 -8.41
C GLY A 151 -11.79 4.45 -8.84
N ASP A 152 -11.10 4.97 -9.86
CA ASP A 152 -9.86 4.38 -10.33
C ASP A 152 -8.73 4.58 -9.34
N GLU A 153 -7.98 3.53 -9.08
CA GLU A 153 -6.80 3.55 -8.23
C GLU A 153 -5.56 3.68 -9.12
N VAL A 154 -4.81 4.76 -8.97
CA VAL A 154 -3.66 5.05 -9.82
C VAL A 154 -2.40 5.24 -9.01
N GLY A 155 -1.32 4.58 -9.41
CA GLY A 155 0.02 4.72 -8.86
C GLY A 155 0.99 5.37 -9.84
N LEU A 156 2.13 5.85 -9.34
CA LEU A 156 3.19 6.48 -10.12
C LEU A 156 4.53 5.81 -9.85
N LEU A 157 5.13 5.27 -10.90
CA LEU A 157 6.41 4.59 -10.88
C LEU A 157 7.41 5.28 -11.80
N SER A 158 8.68 5.17 -11.49
CA SER A 158 9.75 5.47 -12.43
C SER A 158 10.90 4.48 -12.33
N TYR A 159 11.68 4.42 -13.39
CA TYR A 159 12.96 3.71 -13.39
C TYR A 159 14.06 4.63 -13.90
N SER A 160 15.17 4.68 -13.19
CA SER A 160 16.38 5.37 -13.62
C SER A 160 17.62 4.57 -13.30
N THR A 161 18.71 4.83 -14.02
CA THR A 161 20.01 4.14 -13.79
C THR A 161 20.61 4.49 -12.42
N LEU A 162 20.29 5.65 -11.87
CA LEU A 162 20.84 6.14 -10.60
C LEU A 162 20.08 5.60 -9.39
N LYS A 163 18.73 5.63 -9.43
CA LYS A 163 17.88 5.25 -8.29
C LYS A 163 17.27 3.84 -8.44
N GLY A 164 17.32 3.27 -9.65
CA GLY A 164 16.60 2.04 -9.96
C GLY A 164 15.09 2.27 -10.09
N LEU A 165 14.28 1.30 -9.68
CA LEU A 165 12.83 1.40 -9.60
C LEU A 165 12.45 2.25 -8.38
N SER A 166 11.70 3.31 -8.60
CA SER A 166 11.14 4.17 -7.55
C SER A 166 9.62 4.17 -7.63
N ILE A 167 8.97 4.07 -6.48
CA ILE A 167 7.53 4.21 -6.32
C ILE A 167 7.28 5.60 -5.76
N HIS A 168 6.78 6.51 -6.60
CA HIS A 168 6.50 7.88 -6.18
C HIS A 168 5.16 7.99 -5.48
N GLU A 169 4.16 7.29 -6.03
CA GLU A 169 2.83 7.22 -5.45
C GLU A 169 2.31 5.79 -5.54
N TYR A 170 1.82 5.24 -4.43
CA TYR A 170 1.13 3.96 -4.44
C TYR A 170 -0.34 4.18 -4.84
N LEU A 171 -1.05 3.13 -5.20
CA LEU A 171 -2.43 3.17 -5.66
C LEU A 171 -3.30 4.11 -4.79
N THR A 172 -3.77 5.20 -5.38
CA THR A 172 -4.62 6.22 -4.73
C THR A 172 -5.79 6.61 -5.63
N THR A 173 -6.91 6.93 -5.02
CA THR A 173 -8.07 7.57 -5.68
C THR A 173 -7.99 9.10 -5.62
N ASN A 174 -7.00 9.65 -4.92
CA ASN A 174 -6.74 11.09 -4.89
C ASN A 174 -5.91 11.51 -6.12
N HIS A 175 -6.62 11.72 -7.23
CA HIS A 175 -6.00 12.05 -8.52
C HIS A 175 -5.31 13.42 -8.54
N LYS A 176 -5.66 14.32 -7.60
CA LYS A 176 -4.99 15.62 -7.48
C LYS A 176 -3.52 15.46 -7.05
N ILE A 177 -3.26 14.66 -6.01
CA ILE A 177 -1.89 14.37 -5.56
C ILE A 177 -1.08 13.68 -6.65
N LEU A 178 -1.70 12.73 -7.34
CA LEU A 178 -1.07 12.05 -8.47
C LEU A 178 -0.66 13.04 -9.57
N ARG A 179 -1.55 14.00 -9.89
CA ARG A 179 -1.30 15.04 -10.88
C ARG A 179 -0.10 15.91 -10.49
N GLU A 180 -0.08 16.38 -9.24
CA GLU A 180 1.03 17.17 -8.68
C GLU A 180 2.35 16.38 -8.72
N ALA A 181 2.31 15.09 -8.39
CA ALA A 181 3.48 14.21 -8.48
C ALA A 181 4.00 14.07 -9.91
N VAL A 182 3.12 13.91 -10.91
CA VAL A 182 3.53 13.86 -12.33
C VAL A 182 4.08 15.21 -12.79
N GLU A 183 3.49 16.34 -12.41
CA GLU A 183 4.00 17.68 -12.74
C GLU A 183 5.39 17.93 -12.17
N GLY A 184 5.61 17.50 -10.95
CA GLY A 184 6.91 17.58 -10.29
C GLY A 184 7.96 16.61 -10.86
N LEU A 185 7.66 15.56 -11.70
CA LEU A 185 8.61 14.57 -12.24
C LEU A 185 9.79 15.19 -12.99
N THR A 186 11.01 14.95 -12.51
CA THR A 186 12.26 15.34 -13.17
C THR A 186 13.19 14.14 -13.30
N THR A 187 14.18 14.23 -14.18
CA THR A 187 15.21 13.19 -14.32
C THR A 187 16.06 12.99 -13.08
N LYS A 188 16.04 13.95 -12.14
CA LYS A 188 16.79 13.90 -10.86
C LYS A 188 16.01 13.23 -9.73
N GLY A 189 14.77 12.83 -9.98
CA GLY A 189 13.86 12.17 -9.02
C GLY A 189 12.94 13.17 -8.34
N ILE A 190 11.81 12.65 -7.89
CA ILE A 190 10.83 13.36 -7.06
C ILE A 190 10.57 12.53 -5.85
N ALA A 191 10.37 13.24 -4.75
CA ALA A 191 9.80 12.70 -3.56
C ALA A 191 8.26 12.74 -3.68
N GLY A 192 7.64 11.67 -4.17
CA GLY A 192 6.22 11.41 -3.96
C GLY A 192 5.98 10.90 -2.54
N ARG A 193 4.73 10.75 -2.11
CA ARG A 193 4.39 10.27 -0.75
C ARG A 193 5.05 8.93 -0.43
N ALA A 194 5.05 7.99 -1.35
CA ALA A 194 5.64 6.66 -1.15
C ALA A 194 7.17 6.73 -1.03
N GLU A 195 7.85 7.55 -1.84
CA GLU A 195 9.30 7.73 -1.76
C GLU A 195 9.71 8.45 -0.46
N ASN A 196 8.98 9.50 -0.05
CA ASN A 196 9.19 10.18 1.22
C ASN A 196 8.93 9.26 2.41
N PHE A 197 7.86 8.47 2.34
CA PHE A 197 7.55 7.47 3.35
C PHE A 197 8.67 6.43 3.47
N GLU A 198 9.14 5.89 2.35
CA GLU A 198 10.22 4.89 2.32
C GLU A 198 11.50 5.44 2.95
N GLU A 199 11.92 6.64 2.56
CA GLU A 199 13.13 7.28 3.09
C GLU A 199 13.03 7.51 4.60
N GLU A 200 11.91 8.06 5.08
CA GLU A 200 11.71 8.33 6.50
C GLU A 200 11.53 7.03 7.30
N TYR A 201 10.85 6.02 6.75
CA TYR A 201 10.69 4.71 7.37
C TYR A 201 12.04 4.04 7.61
N TRP A 202 12.92 3.98 6.60
CA TRP A 202 14.24 3.38 6.75
C TRP A 202 15.15 4.18 7.66
N ARG A 203 15.06 5.51 7.62
CA ARG A 203 15.77 6.36 8.55
C ARG A 203 15.39 6.05 10.00
N ARG A 204 14.10 5.91 10.30
CA ARG A 204 13.60 5.56 11.63
C ARG A 204 13.92 4.11 12.02
N ALA A 205 13.90 3.18 11.08
CA ALA A 205 14.29 1.80 11.32
C ALA A 205 15.75 1.69 11.76
N GLN A 206 16.65 2.51 11.17
CA GLN A 206 18.08 2.53 11.51
C GLN A 206 18.37 3.22 12.87
N GLU A 207 17.57 4.18 13.29
CA GLU A 207 17.73 4.85 14.60
C GLU A 207 17.58 3.89 15.78
N ASN A 208 16.86 2.79 15.60
CA ASN A 208 16.58 1.78 16.64
C ASN A 208 17.54 0.59 16.64
N ILE A 209 18.50 0.51 15.70
CA ILE A 209 19.49 -0.57 15.66
C ILE A 209 20.71 -0.14 16.48
N PRO A 210 21.20 -0.97 17.44
CA PRO A 210 22.48 -0.75 18.09
C PRO A 210 23.58 -0.64 17.03
N GLN A 211 24.50 0.34 17.20
CA GLN A 211 25.51 0.70 16.19
C GLN A 211 26.52 -0.42 15.84
N ASP A 212 26.50 -1.55 16.51
CA ASP A 212 27.49 -2.63 16.34
C ASP A 212 27.12 -3.66 15.25
N GLU A 213 25.91 -3.63 14.69
CA GLU A 213 25.51 -4.52 13.58
C GLU A 213 24.97 -3.72 12.38
N GLY A 214 25.75 -2.75 11.94
CA GLY A 214 25.42 -1.96 10.77
C GLY A 214 25.53 -2.77 9.47
N ILE A 215 24.44 -3.35 8.98
CA ILE A 215 24.32 -3.67 7.58
C ILE A 215 24.19 -2.32 6.86
N ILE A 216 25.34 -1.79 6.47
CA ILE A 216 25.44 -0.62 5.62
C ILE A 216 24.84 -1.03 4.27
N TRP A 217 23.57 -0.63 4.03
CA TRP A 217 23.03 -0.56 2.69
C TRP A 217 23.74 0.58 1.95
N GLN A 218 25.03 0.35 1.67
CA GLN A 218 25.73 1.18 0.70
C GLN A 218 25.05 0.98 -0.64
N LYS A 219 24.34 2.02 -1.11
CA LYS A 219 24.15 2.21 -2.55
C LYS A 219 25.54 2.13 -3.18
N LYS A 220 25.93 0.96 -3.69
CA LYS A 220 27.16 0.81 -4.45
C LYS A 220 27.04 1.77 -5.64
N LYS A 221 27.72 2.89 -5.55
CA LYS A 221 28.12 3.68 -6.71
C LYS A 221 29.02 2.76 -7.54
N THR A 222 28.44 2.09 -8.54
CA THR A 222 29.23 1.32 -9.47
C THR A 222 29.82 2.31 -10.45
N GLN A 223 31.11 2.52 -10.35
CA GLN A 223 31.92 3.32 -11.26
C GLN A 223 31.94 2.70 -12.66
N LEU A 224 31.77 3.56 -13.62
CA LEU A 224 31.89 3.48 -15.07
C LEU A 224 32.88 2.42 -15.61
N PHE A 225 32.41 1.49 -16.44
CA PHE A 225 33.25 0.85 -17.45
C PHE A 225 32.44 0.40 -18.69
N TRP A 226 32.77 0.96 -19.88
CA TRP A 226 32.48 0.54 -21.27
C TRP A 226 31.01 0.63 -21.74
N GLU A 227 30.72 1.49 -22.68
CA GLU A 227 29.38 1.85 -23.19
C GLU A 227 28.47 0.66 -23.53
N ARG A 228 28.96 -0.40 -24.18
CA ARG A 228 28.15 -1.60 -24.47
C ARG A 228 27.90 -2.46 -23.25
N GLN A 229 28.85 -2.59 -22.35
CA GLN A 229 28.70 -3.34 -21.12
C GLN A 229 27.79 -2.57 -20.15
N GLU A 230 27.88 -1.24 -20.15
CA GLU A 230 26.99 -0.38 -19.38
C GLU A 230 25.54 -0.50 -19.85
N SER A 231 25.29 -0.46 -21.16
CA SER A 231 23.96 -0.65 -21.75
C SER A 231 23.37 -2.04 -21.44
N LYS A 232 24.21 -3.10 -21.47
CA LYS A 232 23.79 -4.44 -21.02
C LYS A 232 23.44 -4.47 -19.52
N ASN A 233 24.26 -3.88 -18.69
CA ASN A 233 24.02 -3.81 -17.24
C ASN A 233 22.76 -3.02 -16.93
N GLN A 234 22.49 -1.91 -17.65
CA GLN A 234 21.27 -1.12 -17.52
C GLN A 234 20.03 -1.95 -17.89
N ALA A 235 20.09 -2.64 -19.05
CA ALA A 235 19.01 -3.51 -19.50
C ALA A 235 18.76 -4.65 -18.51
N GLN A 236 19.82 -5.29 -18.01
CA GLN A 236 19.71 -6.35 -17.00
C GLN A 236 19.07 -5.85 -15.70
N ASN A 237 19.53 -4.71 -15.20
CA ASN A 237 18.98 -4.12 -13.98
C ASN A 237 17.49 -3.76 -14.15
N PHE A 238 17.10 -3.18 -15.29
CA PHE A 238 15.71 -2.89 -15.61
C PHE A 238 14.85 -4.16 -15.60
N ILE A 239 15.30 -5.21 -16.30
CA ILE A 239 14.62 -6.51 -16.37
C ILE A 239 14.46 -7.12 -14.97
N LEU A 240 15.50 -7.13 -14.16
CA LEU A 240 15.46 -7.67 -12.80
C LEU A 240 14.52 -6.87 -11.89
N LYS A 241 14.50 -5.53 -12.01
CA LYS A 241 13.60 -4.69 -11.24
C LYS A 241 12.13 -4.85 -11.66
N LEU A 242 11.85 -4.98 -12.95
CA LEU A 242 10.50 -5.32 -13.43
C LEU A 242 10.06 -6.72 -12.99
N THR A 243 10.95 -7.69 -12.99
CA THR A 243 10.68 -9.03 -12.46
C THR A 243 10.33 -8.96 -10.96
N ALA A 244 11.09 -8.19 -10.18
CA ALA A 244 10.80 -7.99 -8.75
C ALA A 244 9.46 -7.26 -8.54
N LEU A 245 9.15 -6.25 -9.34
CA LEU A 245 7.86 -5.56 -9.33
C LEU A 245 6.71 -6.51 -9.65
N ALA A 246 6.86 -7.36 -10.67
CA ALA A 246 5.86 -8.39 -11.01
C ALA A 246 5.57 -9.30 -9.81
N LYS A 247 6.62 -9.81 -9.16
CA LYS A 247 6.52 -10.67 -7.97
C LYS A 247 5.78 -9.93 -6.84
N ALA A 248 6.09 -8.68 -6.60
CA ALA A 248 5.44 -7.88 -5.57
C ALA A 248 3.96 -7.58 -5.90
N LEU A 249 3.63 -7.31 -7.16
CA LEU A 249 2.26 -7.03 -7.60
C LEU A 249 1.35 -8.28 -7.69
N ARG A 250 1.89 -9.50 -7.56
CA ARG A 250 1.09 -10.75 -7.59
C ARG A 250 -0.06 -10.76 -6.60
N TYR A 251 0.16 -10.18 -5.44
CA TYR A 251 -0.79 -10.21 -4.32
C TYR A 251 -1.77 -9.04 -4.35
N VAL A 252 -1.58 -8.07 -5.22
CA VAL A 252 -2.54 -7.00 -5.47
C VAL A 252 -3.67 -7.57 -6.33
N PRO A 253 -4.91 -7.65 -5.83
CA PRO A 253 -6.03 -8.23 -6.56
C PRO A 253 -6.41 -7.42 -7.80
N GLY A 254 -6.96 -8.08 -8.79
CA GLY A 254 -7.38 -7.49 -10.06
C GLY A 254 -6.27 -7.35 -11.08
N GLN A 255 -6.64 -6.96 -12.29
CA GLN A 255 -5.71 -6.65 -13.35
C GLN A 255 -5.08 -5.28 -13.12
N LYS A 256 -3.75 -5.21 -13.17
CA LYS A 256 -2.98 -3.97 -13.10
C LYS A 256 -2.66 -3.53 -14.52
N GLN A 257 -3.07 -2.32 -14.87
CA GLN A 257 -2.81 -1.69 -16.17
C GLN A 257 -1.57 -0.82 -16.01
N LEU A 258 -0.42 -1.23 -16.57
CA LEU A 258 0.81 -0.46 -16.50
C LEU A 258 0.98 0.32 -17.80
N ILE A 259 0.92 1.65 -17.71
CA ILE A 259 1.12 2.58 -18.82
C ILE A 259 2.59 2.97 -18.82
N LEU A 260 3.39 2.28 -19.67
CA LEU A 260 4.83 2.47 -19.74
C LEU A 260 5.18 3.47 -20.85
N PHE A 261 5.85 4.55 -20.46
CA PHE A 261 6.43 5.53 -21.37
C PHE A 261 7.95 5.27 -21.54
N SER A 262 8.34 4.67 -22.65
CA SER A 262 9.72 4.23 -22.85
C SER A 262 10.08 4.21 -24.36
N ALA A 263 11.37 4.32 -24.66
CA ALA A 263 11.88 4.03 -25.99
C ALA A 263 12.24 2.53 -26.17
N GLY A 264 12.12 1.73 -25.09
CA GLY A 264 12.40 0.30 -25.08
C GLY A 264 13.88 -0.05 -24.99
N ILE A 265 14.15 -1.28 -24.65
CA ILE A 265 15.51 -1.84 -24.64
C ILE A 265 15.94 -2.17 -26.08
N VAL A 266 17.16 -1.81 -26.44
CA VAL A 266 17.74 -2.10 -27.76
C VAL A 266 17.74 -3.61 -28.02
N ASN A 267 17.08 -4.03 -29.09
CA ASN A 267 16.87 -5.45 -29.40
C ASN A 267 18.19 -6.23 -29.57
N SER A 268 19.20 -5.61 -30.20
CA SER A 268 20.51 -6.23 -30.41
C SER A 268 21.25 -6.59 -29.10
N LEU A 269 20.94 -5.93 -27.99
CA LEU A 269 21.49 -6.30 -26.69
C LEU A 269 20.96 -7.64 -26.18
N ILE A 270 19.69 -7.95 -26.45
CA ILE A 270 19.02 -9.14 -25.94
C ILE A 270 19.11 -10.29 -26.94
N TYR A 271 18.72 -10.04 -28.21
CA TYR A 271 18.52 -11.06 -29.22
C TYR A 271 19.63 -11.11 -30.24
N GLY A 272 20.56 -10.14 -30.21
CA GLY A 272 21.65 -10.03 -31.16
C GLY A 272 21.24 -9.57 -32.57
N ASN A 273 22.21 -9.55 -33.50
CA ASN A 273 21.98 -9.23 -34.88
C ASN A 273 22.07 -10.51 -35.71
N LEU A 274 20.96 -10.95 -36.27
CA LEU A 274 20.92 -12.07 -37.20
C LEU A 274 21.25 -11.64 -38.66
N ALA A 275 21.81 -10.44 -38.82
CA ALA A 275 22.13 -9.87 -40.14
C ALA A 275 23.39 -10.44 -40.75
N GLY A 276 23.33 -11.67 -41.18
CA GLY A 276 24.17 -12.16 -42.24
C GLY A 276 23.53 -11.78 -43.56
N ASN A 277 24.10 -10.84 -44.32
CA ASN A 277 23.63 -10.51 -45.67
C ASN A 277 24.17 -11.53 -46.66
N PRO A 278 23.34 -12.44 -47.23
CA PRO A 278 23.83 -13.44 -48.18
C PRO A 278 23.99 -12.93 -49.63
N THR A 279 23.71 -11.66 -49.90
CA THR A 279 23.68 -11.11 -51.25
C THR A 279 24.68 -9.98 -51.47
N GLY A 280 25.88 -10.14 -51.07
CA GLY A 280 26.95 -9.21 -51.40
C GLY A 280 28.25 -9.94 -51.72
N ASN A 281 28.48 -10.29 -52.98
CA ASN A 281 29.77 -10.70 -53.52
C ASN A 281 30.83 -9.58 -53.35
N LYS A 282 31.22 -9.28 -52.12
CA LYS A 282 32.45 -8.55 -51.81
C LYS A 282 33.32 -9.47 -50.97
N PRO A 283 34.47 -9.94 -51.54
CA PRO A 283 35.43 -10.70 -50.76
C PRO A 283 35.96 -9.79 -49.63
N GLY A 284 35.78 -10.21 -48.41
CA GLY A 284 36.34 -9.54 -47.23
C GLY A 284 35.36 -8.92 -46.20
N ALA A 285 34.05 -8.89 -46.46
CA ALA A 285 33.07 -8.50 -45.45
C ALA A 285 32.81 -9.70 -44.53
N GLN A 286 33.52 -9.76 -43.42
CA GLN A 286 33.15 -10.61 -42.29
C GLN A 286 31.83 -10.08 -41.72
N THR A 287 30.75 -10.82 -41.97
CA THR A 287 29.48 -10.59 -41.29
C THR A 287 29.65 -11.03 -39.84
N GLU A 288 29.84 -10.07 -38.93
CA GLU A 288 29.81 -10.36 -37.50
C GLU A 288 28.42 -10.86 -37.14
N PHE A 289 28.31 -12.16 -36.92
CA PHE A 289 27.15 -12.77 -36.30
C PHE A 289 27.20 -12.46 -34.80
N ASP A 290 26.30 -11.61 -34.31
CA ASP A 290 26.12 -11.39 -32.88
C ASP A 290 24.90 -12.22 -32.41
N PRO A 291 25.11 -13.31 -31.66
CA PRO A 291 24.01 -14.16 -31.19
C PRO A 291 23.17 -13.50 -30.08
N GLY A 292 23.50 -12.26 -29.67
CA GLY A 292 22.94 -11.61 -28.54
C GLY A 292 23.44 -12.15 -27.19
N ASP A 293 22.82 -11.72 -26.11
CA ASP A 293 23.17 -12.16 -24.79
C ASP A 293 22.16 -13.21 -24.29
N TYR A 294 22.61 -14.46 -24.15
CA TYR A 294 21.76 -15.56 -23.73
C TYR A 294 21.17 -15.34 -22.29
N VAL A 295 21.98 -14.80 -21.38
CA VAL A 295 21.56 -14.55 -20.00
C VAL A 295 20.48 -13.47 -19.96
N LEU A 296 20.73 -12.38 -20.68
CA LEU A 296 19.80 -11.26 -20.76
C LEU A 296 18.48 -11.68 -21.43
N ARG A 297 18.56 -12.51 -22.47
CA ARG A 297 17.38 -13.09 -23.13
C ARG A 297 16.55 -13.96 -22.19
N THR A 298 17.20 -14.86 -21.46
CA THR A 298 16.52 -15.75 -20.50
C THR A 298 15.85 -14.94 -19.41
N GLN A 299 16.53 -13.94 -18.86
CA GLN A 299 15.97 -13.05 -17.84
C GLN A 299 14.80 -12.21 -18.39
N HIS A 300 14.89 -11.76 -19.64
CA HIS A 300 13.81 -11.01 -20.29
C HIS A 300 12.56 -11.89 -20.49
N GLU A 301 12.71 -13.12 -20.95
CA GLU A 301 11.59 -14.06 -21.09
C GLU A 301 10.97 -14.44 -19.73
N GLU A 302 11.78 -14.59 -18.69
CA GLU A 302 11.31 -14.81 -17.33
C GLU A 302 10.52 -13.60 -16.80
N MET A 303 11.02 -12.38 -17.03
CA MET A 303 10.31 -11.14 -16.70
C MET A 303 8.93 -11.08 -17.35
N LEU A 304 8.83 -11.38 -18.65
CA LEU A 304 7.55 -11.39 -19.38
C LEU A 304 6.57 -12.40 -18.78
N LYS A 305 7.05 -13.61 -18.46
CA LYS A 305 6.27 -14.65 -17.80
C LYS A 305 5.77 -14.20 -16.43
N GLU A 306 6.63 -13.59 -15.63
CA GLU A 306 6.29 -13.13 -14.30
C GLU A 306 5.25 -11.98 -14.33
N LEU A 307 5.40 -11.04 -15.25
CA LEU A 307 4.47 -9.94 -15.45
C LEU A 307 3.07 -10.44 -15.87
N SER A 308 3.03 -11.39 -16.80
CA SER A 308 1.78 -12.02 -17.23
C SER A 308 1.12 -12.78 -16.06
N ALA A 309 1.88 -13.57 -15.33
CA ALA A 309 1.39 -14.33 -14.18
C ALA A 309 0.94 -13.44 -13.00
N ALA A 310 1.52 -12.25 -12.86
CA ALA A 310 1.10 -11.24 -11.91
C ALA A 310 -0.14 -10.45 -12.35
N ASN A 311 -0.72 -10.75 -13.50
CA ASN A 311 -1.85 -10.02 -14.08
C ASN A 311 -1.55 -8.52 -14.28
N CYS A 312 -0.35 -8.23 -14.81
CA CYS A 312 0.13 -6.89 -15.14
C CYS A 312 0.08 -6.72 -16.66
N ALA A 313 -0.92 -6.01 -17.18
CA ALA A 313 -1.05 -5.70 -18.59
C ALA A 313 -0.28 -4.43 -18.92
N PHE A 314 0.70 -4.52 -19.83
CA PHE A 314 1.49 -3.36 -20.23
C PHE A 314 0.92 -2.69 -21.48
N PHE A 315 0.56 -1.43 -21.32
CA PHE A 315 0.27 -0.50 -22.42
C PHE A 315 1.52 0.36 -22.63
N THR A 316 2.26 0.06 -23.69
CA THR A 316 3.55 0.73 -23.93
C THR A 316 3.40 1.84 -24.95
N PHE A 317 3.84 3.03 -24.57
CA PHE A 317 3.89 4.22 -25.42
C PHE A 317 5.33 4.46 -25.83
N ASP A 318 5.60 4.29 -27.13
CA ASP A 318 6.89 4.57 -27.69
C ASP A 318 7.13 6.08 -27.76
N THR A 319 8.11 6.53 -27.00
CA THR A 319 8.40 7.97 -26.81
C THR A 319 9.34 8.54 -27.88
N ARG A 320 9.76 7.74 -28.85
CA ARG A 320 10.58 8.21 -29.98
C ARG A 320 9.76 9.08 -30.93
N GLU A 321 10.46 9.93 -31.70
CA GLU A 321 9.80 10.80 -32.65
C GLU A 321 9.18 10.02 -33.83
N ALA A 322 7.98 10.41 -34.25
CA ALA A 322 7.25 9.80 -35.35
C ALA A 322 8.04 9.80 -36.67
N ALA A 323 8.85 10.82 -36.92
CA ALA A 323 9.71 10.90 -38.10
C ALA A 323 10.77 9.79 -38.14
N MET A 324 11.23 9.29 -37.00
CA MET A 324 12.14 8.14 -36.93
C MET A 324 11.40 6.82 -37.16
N VAL A 325 10.13 6.77 -36.76
CA VAL A 325 9.29 5.57 -36.88
C VAL A 325 8.71 5.43 -38.29
N SER A 326 8.24 6.54 -38.91
CA SER A 326 7.59 6.51 -40.23
C SER A 326 8.50 6.16 -41.39
N SER A 327 9.80 6.48 -41.33
CA SER A 327 10.76 6.08 -42.34
C SER A 327 10.97 4.56 -42.41
N LEU A 328 10.49 3.83 -41.45
CA LEU A 328 10.61 2.38 -41.29
C LEU A 328 9.34 1.62 -41.66
N PHE A 329 8.15 2.23 -41.40
CA PHE A 329 6.85 1.65 -41.75
C PHE A 329 6.44 1.91 -43.20
N ALA A 330 7.22 2.69 -43.99
CA ALA A 330 7.02 2.81 -45.42
C ALA A 330 7.27 1.47 -46.14
N TYR A 331 7.81 0.46 -45.45
CA TYR A 331 7.90 -0.92 -45.90
C TYR A 331 6.84 -1.79 -45.19
N ASP A 332 5.64 -1.79 -45.76
CA ASP A 332 4.57 -2.78 -45.66
C ASP A 332 4.26 -3.38 -44.27
N SER A 333 3.32 -2.72 -43.56
CA SER A 333 2.87 -3.10 -42.20
C SER A 333 2.20 -4.48 -42.12
N GLN A 334 1.61 -5.01 -43.18
CA GLN A 334 0.94 -6.32 -43.17
C GLN A 334 1.93 -7.48 -43.19
N THR A 335 3.05 -7.33 -43.86
CA THR A 335 4.09 -8.38 -43.90
C THR A 335 4.93 -8.49 -42.64
N PHE A 336 4.90 -7.48 -41.77
CA PHE A 336 5.69 -7.47 -40.52
C PHE A 336 5.06 -8.33 -39.43
N GLU A 337 3.75 -8.24 -39.20
CA GLU A 337 3.04 -9.05 -38.20
C GLU A 337 3.00 -10.54 -38.60
N ASP A 338 2.81 -10.85 -39.88
CA ASP A 338 2.77 -12.21 -40.37
C ASP A 338 4.15 -12.88 -40.33
N ARG A 339 5.23 -12.16 -40.69
CA ARG A 339 6.60 -12.66 -40.61
C ARG A 339 7.09 -12.83 -39.16
N TYR A 340 6.58 -12.03 -38.21
CA TYR A 340 6.92 -12.21 -36.80
C TYR A 340 6.17 -13.37 -36.16
N ARG A 341 4.95 -13.66 -36.59
CA ARG A 341 4.18 -14.81 -36.11
C ARG A 341 4.85 -16.12 -36.48
N ASP A 342 5.45 -16.21 -37.69
CA ASP A 342 6.15 -17.41 -38.17
C ASP A 342 7.51 -17.64 -37.50
N LEU A 343 8.15 -16.59 -36.98
CA LEU A 343 9.42 -16.70 -36.25
C LEU A 343 9.31 -17.40 -34.90
N PHE A 344 8.12 -17.41 -34.29
CA PHE A 344 7.87 -17.92 -32.94
C PHE A 344 6.83 -19.06 -32.91
N SER A 345 6.39 -19.57 -34.07
CA SER A 345 5.60 -20.80 -34.10
C SER A 345 6.52 -21.98 -33.76
N GLU A 346 6.04 -22.84 -32.86
CA GLU A 346 6.76 -24.06 -32.47
C GLU A 346 7.06 -24.92 -33.69
N GLY A 347 8.32 -24.93 -34.11
CA GLY A 347 8.82 -25.83 -35.16
C GLY A 347 9.50 -25.19 -36.38
N GLY A 348 9.54 -23.88 -36.50
CA GLY A 348 10.08 -23.23 -37.70
C GLY A 348 11.50 -22.65 -37.56
N VAL A 349 12.51 -23.40 -37.95
CA VAL A 349 13.81 -22.83 -38.31
C VAL A 349 13.66 -22.21 -39.70
N HIS A 350 13.19 -20.95 -39.78
CA HIS A 350 13.08 -20.28 -41.07
C HIS A 350 13.59 -18.84 -41.05
N GLN A 351 14.40 -18.60 -42.01
CA GLN A 351 15.09 -17.43 -42.55
C GLN A 351 14.47 -16.08 -42.12
N THR A 352 15.15 -15.38 -41.24
CA THR A 352 14.85 -14.03 -40.79
C THR A 352 15.09 -13.02 -41.92
N PRO A 353 14.23 -12.07 -42.20
CA PRO A 353 14.49 -10.98 -43.15
C PRO A 353 15.55 -10.04 -42.57
N VAL A 354 16.66 -10.02 -43.27
CA VAL A 354 17.95 -9.44 -42.90
C VAL A 354 17.95 -7.91 -42.76
N ASN A 355 16.90 -7.21 -43.22
CA ASN A 355 16.93 -5.76 -43.36
C ASN A 355 16.38 -4.94 -42.17
N ILE A 356 15.82 -5.59 -41.14
CA ILE A 356 15.16 -4.90 -40.04
C ILE A 356 16.16 -4.46 -38.95
N LEU A 357 17.37 -5.00 -38.93
CA LEU A 357 18.31 -4.86 -37.83
C LEU A 357 19.46 -3.86 -38.08
N LYS A 358 19.42 -3.12 -39.18
CA LYS A 358 20.52 -2.22 -39.55
C LYS A 358 20.56 -0.89 -38.78
N ASP A 359 19.49 -0.51 -38.07
CA ASP A 359 19.44 0.76 -37.38
C ASP A 359 19.21 0.54 -35.90
N ASP A 360 20.27 0.62 -35.10
CA ASP A 360 20.24 0.51 -33.62
C ASP A 360 19.28 1.49 -32.95
N LYS A 361 18.88 2.55 -33.65
CA LYS A 361 17.89 3.53 -33.13
C LYS A 361 16.44 3.03 -33.10
N ILE A 362 16.17 1.88 -33.74
CA ILE A 362 14.80 1.36 -33.96
C ILE A 362 14.49 0.14 -33.11
N THR A 363 15.48 -0.46 -32.53
CA THR A 363 15.39 -1.79 -31.95
C THR A 363 14.57 -1.89 -30.65
N GLY A 364 14.28 -0.79 -29.97
CA GLY A 364 13.39 -0.75 -28.78
C GLY A 364 11.91 -1.05 -29.08
N HIS A 365 11.47 -0.88 -30.31
CA HIS A 365 10.11 -1.21 -30.76
C HIS A 365 9.74 -2.67 -30.47
N TYR A 366 10.60 -3.60 -30.80
CA TYR A 366 10.33 -5.02 -30.58
C TYR A 366 10.13 -5.37 -29.12
N THR A 367 10.98 -4.87 -28.23
CA THR A 367 10.88 -5.15 -26.79
C THR A 367 9.62 -4.57 -26.20
N LEU A 368 9.19 -3.36 -26.62
CA LEU A 368 7.94 -2.74 -26.18
C LEU A 368 6.71 -3.51 -26.70
N SER A 369 6.71 -3.85 -28.00
CA SER A 369 5.60 -4.60 -28.61
C SER A 369 5.47 -6.00 -27.98
N ARG A 370 6.60 -6.70 -27.79
CA ARG A 370 6.61 -8.01 -27.14
C ARG A 370 6.12 -7.94 -25.70
N LEU A 371 6.57 -6.94 -24.94
CA LEU A 371 6.10 -6.70 -23.56
C LEU A 371 4.58 -6.53 -23.51
N SER A 372 4.03 -5.69 -24.37
CA SER A 372 2.58 -5.48 -24.44
C SER A 372 1.83 -6.75 -24.84
N ASN A 373 2.26 -7.41 -25.91
CA ASN A 373 1.56 -8.58 -26.46
C ASN A 373 1.52 -9.75 -25.46
N VAL A 374 2.67 -10.06 -24.83
CA VAL A 374 2.77 -11.18 -23.86
C VAL A 374 1.97 -10.91 -22.59
N THR A 375 1.87 -9.66 -22.18
CA THR A 375 1.15 -9.29 -20.93
C THR A 375 -0.34 -8.95 -21.14
N GLY A 376 -0.83 -8.98 -22.39
CA GLY A 376 -2.23 -8.71 -22.72
C GLY A 376 -2.60 -7.24 -22.80
N GLY A 377 -1.62 -6.36 -22.94
CA GLY A 377 -1.80 -4.93 -23.19
C GLY A 377 -1.78 -4.58 -24.67
N LYS A 378 -1.32 -3.36 -25.00
CA LYS A 378 -1.19 -2.85 -26.36
C LYS A 378 0.03 -1.95 -26.52
N TYR A 379 0.71 -2.07 -27.65
CA TYR A 379 1.80 -1.18 -28.06
C TYR A 379 1.23 0.00 -28.88
N PHE A 380 1.68 1.21 -28.56
CA PHE A 380 1.40 2.45 -29.26
C PHE A 380 2.70 3.05 -29.78
N SER A 381 2.84 3.09 -31.11
CA SER A 381 4.09 3.41 -31.79
C SER A 381 4.39 4.91 -31.87
N ASN A 382 3.43 5.77 -31.53
CA ASN A 382 3.56 7.21 -31.73
C ASN A 382 3.02 7.97 -30.50
N ILE A 383 3.92 8.51 -29.68
CA ILE A 383 3.53 9.32 -28.51
C ILE A 383 2.86 10.65 -28.91
N GLU A 384 3.10 11.18 -30.11
CA GLU A 384 2.45 12.41 -30.54
C GLU A 384 0.92 12.27 -30.69
N GLU A 385 0.44 11.04 -30.94
CA GLU A 385 -0.98 10.71 -30.97
C GLU A 385 -1.54 10.25 -29.62
N TYR A 386 -0.90 10.62 -28.49
CA TYR A 386 -1.26 10.10 -27.18
C TYR A 386 -2.75 10.22 -26.84
N ARG A 387 -3.44 11.29 -27.26
CA ARG A 387 -4.88 11.46 -27.02
C ARG A 387 -5.70 10.33 -27.61
N LYS A 388 -5.54 10.08 -28.90
CA LYS A 388 -6.19 8.97 -29.63
C LYS A 388 -5.83 7.61 -29.01
N ASN A 389 -4.56 7.44 -28.64
CA ASN A 389 -4.06 6.21 -28.06
C ASN A 389 -4.63 5.96 -26.66
N LEU A 390 -4.80 7.01 -25.85
CA LEU A 390 -5.43 6.94 -24.53
C LEU A 390 -6.94 6.70 -24.62
N ASP A 391 -7.66 7.34 -25.55
CA ASP A 391 -9.05 7.00 -25.87
C ASP A 391 -9.20 5.52 -26.20
N GLN A 392 -8.27 4.98 -26.99
CA GLN A 392 -8.27 3.56 -27.33
C GLN A 392 -7.98 2.67 -26.12
N LEU A 393 -7.05 3.07 -25.25
CA LEU A 393 -6.78 2.38 -23.97
C LEU A 393 -8.04 2.39 -23.11
N GLN A 394 -8.73 3.51 -23.01
CA GLN A 394 -9.99 3.65 -22.26
C GLN A 394 -11.06 2.69 -22.80
N ASN A 395 -11.22 2.59 -24.11
CA ASN A 395 -12.14 1.63 -24.73
C ASN A 395 -11.79 0.18 -24.39
N LEU A 396 -10.50 -0.16 -24.34
CA LEU A 396 -10.02 -1.50 -24.03
C LEU A 396 -10.15 -1.88 -22.55
N THR A 397 -10.18 -0.90 -21.65
CA THR A 397 -10.16 -1.11 -20.19
C THR A 397 -11.40 -0.60 -19.48
N GLY A 398 -12.27 0.14 -20.19
CA GLY A 398 -13.39 0.86 -19.62
C GLY A 398 -14.61 0.00 -19.27
N SER A 399 -14.77 -1.14 -19.92
CA SER A 399 -15.89 -2.06 -19.64
C SER A 399 -15.36 -3.45 -19.35
N TYR A 400 -15.76 -4.00 -18.20
CA TYR A 400 -15.28 -5.31 -17.75
C TYR A 400 -16.33 -6.02 -16.91
N TYR A 401 -16.14 -7.32 -16.76
CA TYR A 401 -16.91 -8.18 -15.88
C TYR A 401 -16.01 -8.62 -14.73
N VAL A 402 -16.59 -8.73 -13.53
CA VAL A 402 -15.94 -9.36 -12.38
C VAL A 402 -16.63 -10.70 -12.14
N LEU A 403 -15.86 -11.79 -12.20
CA LEU A 403 -16.31 -13.14 -11.96
C LEU A 403 -15.68 -13.63 -10.64
N GLY A 404 -16.51 -14.19 -9.74
CA GLY A 404 -16.04 -14.69 -8.47
C GLY A 404 -16.35 -16.17 -8.26
N TYR A 405 -15.42 -16.90 -7.66
CA TYR A 405 -15.59 -18.27 -7.21
C TYR A 405 -14.75 -18.55 -5.96
N TYR A 406 -15.13 -19.55 -5.18
CA TYR A 406 -14.42 -19.91 -3.96
C TYR A 406 -13.31 -20.92 -4.21
N ILE A 407 -12.17 -20.70 -3.56
CA ILE A 407 -11.01 -21.60 -3.53
C ILE A 407 -10.68 -21.98 -2.10
N GLY A 408 -10.03 -23.16 -1.91
CA GLY A 408 -9.43 -23.53 -0.63
C GLY A 408 -8.24 -22.60 -0.33
N GLY A 409 -8.16 -22.09 0.90
CA GLY A 409 -7.07 -21.20 1.33
C GLY A 409 -5.79 -21.99 1.61
N GLN A 410 -4.89 -22.15 0.64
CA GLN A 410 -3.56 -22.71 0.82
C GLN A 410 -2.52 -21.59 0.73
N LEU A 411 -1.53 -21.62 1.65
CA LEU A 411 -0.41 -20.68 1.68
C LEU A 411 0.86 -21.36 1.12
N ASP A 412 0.79 -21.82 -0.13
CA ASP A 412 1.86 -22.60 -0.76
C ASP A 412 2.61 -21.85 -1.87
N GLY A 413 2.19 -20.62 -2.19
CA GLY A 413 2.78 -19.81 -3.25
C GLY A 413 2.66 -20.40 -4.65
N GLN A 414 1.86 -21.45 -4.85
CA GLN A 414 1.74 -22.16 -6.13
C GLN A 414 0.99 -21.32 -7.16
N HIS A 415 1.38 -21.48 -8.42
CA HIS A 415 0.72 -20.83 -9.54
C HIS A 415 -0.48 -21.67 -10.01
N HIS A 416 -1.63 -21.02 -10.10
CA HIS A 416 -2.86 -21.55 -10.66
C HIS A 416 -3.11 -20.96 -12.03
N LYS A 417 -3.33 -21.82 -13.03
CA LYS A 417 -3.63 -21.38 -14.39
C LYS A 417 -5.12 -21.11 -14.53
N ILE A 418 -5.48 -19.92 -14.98
CA ILE A 418 -6.86 -19.50 -15.25
C ILE A 418 -7.09 -19.50 -16.76
N LYS A 419 -8.26 -20.00 -17.16
CA LYS A 419 -8.82 -19.81 -18.51
C LYS A 419 -10.27 -19.37 -18.38
N VAL A 420 -10.65 -18.35 -19.13
CA VAL A 420 -12.04 -17.88 -19.23
C VAL A 420 -12.50 -18.05 -20.66
N ASP A 421 -13.56 -18.80 -20.84
CA ASP A 421 -14.25 -18.98 -22.12
C ASP A 421 -15.59 -18.23 -22.09
N VAL A 422 -15.99 -17.65 -23.23
CA VAL A 422 -17.28 -17.00 -23.42
C VAL A 422 -18.04 -17.75 -24.53
N LYS A 423 -19.29 -18.12 -24.28
CA LYS A 423 -20.13 -18.90 -25.20
C LYS A 423 -20.45 -18.14 -26.49
N ARG A 424 -20.42 -16.78 -26.47
CA ARG A 424 -20.69 -15.94 -27.63
C ARG A 424 -19.55 -16.04 -28.64
N LYS A 425 -19.87 -16.34 -29.89
CA LYS A 425 -18.89 -16.37 -30.98
C LYS A 425 -18.53 -14.96 -31.44
N GLY A 426 -17.30 -14.79 -31.95
CA GLY A 426 -16.84 -13.54 -32.56
C GLY A 426 -16.42 -12.47 -31.56
N VAL A 427 -16.20 -12.84 -30.30
CA VAL A 427 -15.65 -11.97 -29.26
C VAL A 427 -14.21 -12.37 -28.92
N GLU A 428 -13.43 -11.39 -28.47
CA GLU A 428 -12.12 -11.56 -27.90
C GLU A 428 -12.21 -11.41 -26.38
N VAL A 429 -11.62 -12.37 -25.66
CA VAL A 429 -11.65 -12.41 -24.20
C VAL A 429 -10.26 -12.17 -23.67
N ARG A 430 -10.11 -11.16 -22.83
CA ARG A 430 -8.87 -10.87 -22.09
C ARG A 430 -9.15 -10.98 -20.59
N ALA A 431 -8.45 -11.89 -19.95
CA ALA A 431 -8.50 -12.12 -18.52
C ALA A 431 -7.11 -12.49 -18.03
N GLN A 432 -6.93 -12.47 -16.72
CA GLN A 432 -5.68 -12.98 -16.14
C GLN A 432 -5.44 -14.43 -16.56
N SER A 433 -4.20 -14.76 -16.92
CA SER A 433 -3.80 -16.12 -17.31
C SER A 433 -3.61 -17.06 -16.11
N GLY A 434 -3.56 -16.51 -14.90
CA GLY A 434 -3.40 -17.26 -13.67
C GLY A 434 -3.30 -16.36 -12.45
N TYR A 435 -3.04 -17.00 -11.31
CA TYR A 435 -2.75 -16.32 -10.06
C TYR A 435 -1.81 -17.19 -9.23
N PHE A 436 -1.21 -16.57 -8.21
CA PHE A 436 -0.45 -17.31 -7.21
C PHE A 436 -1.27 -17.41 -5.93
N ASN A 437 -1.25 -18.56 -5.28
CA ASN A 437 -1.69 -18.66 -3.90
C ASN A 437 -0.80 -17.76 -3.04
N PRO A 438 -1.33 -17.18 -1.95
CA PRO A 438 -0.50 -16.49 -0.99
C PRO A 438 0.62 -17.40 -0.48
N LYS A 439 1.78 -16.84 -0.19
CA LYS A 439 2.87 -17.50 0.53
C LYS A 439 3.00 -16.88 1.92
N PRO A 440 3.65 -17.55 2.88
CA PRO A 440 3.90 -16.98 4.20
C PRO A 440 4.66 -15.63 4.08
N PHE A 441 4.26 -14.63 4.85
CA PHE A 441 4.85 -13.29 4.80
C PHE A 441 6.37 -13.27 5.04
N ARG A 442 6.88 -14.19 5.87
CA ARG A 442 8.33 -14.37 6.09
C ARG A 442 9.11 -14.64 4.80
N GLU A 443 8.46 -15.20 3.79
CA GLU A 443 9.05 -15.53 2.48
C GLU A 443 8.92 -14.37 1.47
N TYR A 444 8.31 -13.25 1.89
CA TYR A 444 8.22 -12.04 1.06
C TYR A 444 9.61 -11.46 0.86
N THR A 445 9.89 -11.02 -0.38
CA THR A 445 11.05 -10.18 -0.69
C THR A 445 10.90 -8.81 -0.05
N ASP A 446 11.98 -8.04 0.00
CA ASP A 446 11.95 -6.69 0.58
C ASP A 446 10.95 -5.79 -0.14
N LEU A 447 10.88 -5.85 -1.49
CA LEU A 447 9.90 -5.09 -2.26
C LEU A 447 8.45 -5.53 -1.99
N GLU A 448 8.20 -6.83 -1.82
CA GLU A 448 6.87 -7.34 -1.43
C GLU A 448 6.45 -6.82 -0.04
N LYS A 449 7.38 -6.83 0.93
CA LYS A 449 7.15 -6.27 2.28
C LYS A 449 6.93 -4.77 2.25
N GLN A 450 7.65 -4.06 1.38
CA GLN A 450 7.50 -2.64 1.17
C GLN A 450 6.13 -2.28 0.58
N LEU A 451 5.70 -2.96 -0.50
CA LEU A 451 4.37 -2.74 -1.08
C LEU A 451 3.25 -3.07 -0.10
N HIS A 452 3.41 -4.14 0.69
CA HIS A 452 2.47 -4.47 1.76
C HIS A 452 2.34 -3.34 2.80
N LEU A 453 3.47 -2.74 3.18
CA LEU A 453 3.46 -1.61 4.10
C LEU A 453 2.88 -0.34 3.47
N PHE A 454 3.18 -0.07 2.20
CA PHE A 454 2.60 1.06 1.46
C PHE A 454 1.08 0.94 1.37
N ASP A 455 0.56 -0.25 1.13
CA ASP A 455 -0.87 -0.50 1.13
C ASP A 455 -1.50 -0.12 2.47
N LEU A 456 -0.95 -0.62 3.57
CA LEU A 456 -1.45 -0.30 4.91
C LEU A 456 -1.28 1.18 5.28
N ALA A 457 -0.17 1.79 4.89
CA ALA A 457 0.19 3.15 5.30
C ALA A 457 -0.45 4.24 4.44
N LEU A 458 -0.54 4.05 3.13
CA LEU A 458 -0.87 5.09 2.17
C LEU A 458 -2.22 4.90 1.46
N SER A 459 -2.68 3.64 1.29
CA SER A 459 -3.95 3.38 0.59
C SER A 459 -5.15 3.86 1.41
N ASP A 460 -6.12 4.46 0.73
CA ASP A 460 -7.39 4.86 1.34
C ASP A 460 -8.26 3.65 1.68
N THR A 461 -8.12 2.57 0.91
CA THR A 461 -8.78 1.27 1.09
C THR A 461 -7.73 0.16 1.13
N PRO A 462 -7.02 -0.03 2.27
CA PRO A 462 -5.96 -1.02 2.35
C PRO A 462 -6.45 -2.44 2.06
N LEU A 463 -5.81 -3.12 1.11
CA LEU A 463 -6.15 -4.48 0.69
C LEU A 463 -5.64 -5.54 1.67
N PHE A 464 -4.51 -5.25 2.32
CA PHE A 464 -3.86 -6.16 3.28
C PHE A 464 -4.30 -5.93 4.73
N GLN A 465 -5.28 -5.05 4.94
CA GLN A 465 -5.83 -4.81 6.27
C GLN A 465 -6.59 -6.05 6.76
N THR A 466 -6.19 -6.53 7.93
CA THR A 466 -6.95 -7.54 8.67
C THR A 466 -8.14 -6.87 9.39
N PRO A 467 -9.27 -7.55 9.57
CA PRO A 467 -10.44 -6.99 10.25
C PRO A 467 -10.21 -6.91 11.78
N LEU A 468 -9.20 -6.17 12.18
CA LEU A 468 -8.84 -5.89 13.57
C LEU A 468 -9.11 -4.41 13.82
N ALA A 469 -10.16 -4.11 14.57
CA ALA A 469 -10.53 -2.74 14.90
C ALA A 469 -9.80 -2.29 16.17
N PHE A 470 -9.10 -1.18 16.08
CA PHE A 470 -8.58 -0.40 17.18
C PHE A 470 -8.82 1.08 16.90
N SER A 471 -8.68 1.93 17.91
CA SER A 471 -9.08 3.33 17.83
C SER A 471 -7.89 4.26 17.91
N LEU A 472 -8.00 5.41 17.25
CA LEU A 472 -7.02 6.49 17.26
C LEU A 472 -7.73 7.81 17.55
N SER A 473 -7.17 8.60 18.46
CA SER A 473 -7.53 9.99 18.71
C SER A 473 -6.32 10.89 18.55
N ALA A 474 -6.53 12.13 18.18
CA ALA A 474 -5.47 13.10 18.00
C ALA A 474 -5.79 14.37 18.82
N LEU A 475 -4.84 14.77 19.65
CA LEU A 475 -4.94 15.91 20.55
C LEU A 475 -3.95 17.00 20.13
N SER A 476 -4.40 18.23 20.03
CA SER A 476 -3.56 19.39 19.73
C SER A 476 -3.45 20.30 20.93
N TYR A 477 -2.22 20.69 21.29
CA TYR A 477 -1.96 21.57 22.43
C TYR A 477 -0.69 22.40 22.22
N ALA A 478 -0.59 23.51 22.94
CA ALA A 478 0.58 24.39 22.91
C ALA A 478 1.67 23.93 23.89
N VAL A 479 2.92 24.05 23.48
CA VAL A 479 4.10 23.84 24.34
C VAL A 479 5.08 25.00 24.09
N GLY A 480 5.25 25.88 25.06
CA GLY A 480 6.04 27.11 24.85
C GLY A 480 5.46 27.95 23.72
N GLU A 481 6.30 28.32 22.77
CA GLU A 481 5.90 29.08 21.57
C GLU A 481 5.37 28.17 20.42
N GLY A 482 5.53 26.84 20.54
CA GLY A 482 5.15 25.87 19.50
C GLY A 482 3.83 25.20 19.76
N THR A 483 3.40 24.41 18.77
CA THR A 483 2.24 23.53 18.87
C THR A 483 2.66 22.09 18.72
N ARG A 484 1.97 21.22 19.42
CA ARG A 484 2.21 19.77 19.42
C ARG A 484 0.93 19.01 19.14
N LEU A 485 1.05 17.96 18.36
CA LEU A 485 0.02 16.96 18.13
C LEU A 485 0.40 15.69 18.87
N GLU A 486 -0.52 15.11 19.62
CA GLU A 486 -0.37 13.81 20.26
C GLU A 486 -1.40 12.84 19.71
N MET A 487 -0.93 11.75 19.12
CA MET A 487 -1.76 10.65 18.64
C MET A 487 -1.88 9.62 19.77
N LEU A 488 -3.08 9.42 20.30
CA LEU A 488 -3.37 8.40 21.30
C LEU A 488 -4.14 7.27 20.66
N SER A 489 -3.67 6.04 20.85
CA SER A 489 -4.35 4.86 20.35
C SER A 489 -4.66 3.89 21.48
N LYS A 490 -5.87 3.30 21.44
CA LYS A 490 -6.27 2.17 22.26
C LYS A 490 -6.30 0.90 21.41
N ILE A 491 -5.42 -0.03 21.73
CA ILE A 491 -5.36 -1.37 21.13
C ILE A 491 -6.10 -2.31 22.10
N PRO A 492 -7.31 -2.79 21.76
CA PRO A 492 -8.10 -3.61 22.68
C PRO A 492 -7.45 -4.96 22.98
N ALA A 493 -7.75 -5.54 24.14
CA ALA A 493 -7.26 -6.87 24.58
C ALA A 493 -7.43 -7.95 23.50
N ARG A 494 -8.58 -7.98 22.82
CA ARG A 494 -8.85 -8.89 21.69
C ARG A 494 -7.87 -8.75 20.52
N VAL A 495 -7.27 -7.57 20.35
CA VAL A 495 -6.26 -7.30 19.31
C VAL A 495 -4.89 -7.68 19.83
N THR A 496 -4.55 -7.31 21.08
CA THR A 496 -3.26 -7.70 21.69
C THR A 496 -3.09 -9.22 21.77
N GLU A 497 -4.16 -9.98 22.02
CA GLU A 497 -4.15 -11.45 22.01
C GLU A 497 -3.76 -12.02 20.64
N LYS A 498 -4.23 -11.43 19.54
CA LYS A 498 -3.89 -11.86 18.18
C LYS A 498 -2.42 -11.66 17.82
N PHE A 499 -1.78 -10.68 18.47
CA PHE A 499 -0.37 -10.37 18.31
C PHE A 499 0.51 -10.89 19.46
N ALA A 500 -0.07 -11.60 20.44
CA ALA A 500 0.68 -12.10 21.60
C ALA A 500 1.78 -13.06 21.17
N GLY A 501 3.01 -12.83 21.67
CA GLY A 501 4.19 -13.60 21.33
C GLY A 501 4.81 -13.26 19.97
N LYS A 502 4.37 -12.17 19.33
CA LYS A 502 4.87 -11.71 18.05
C LYS A 502 5.52 -10.35 18.17
N LYS A 503 6.57 -10.13 17.39
CA LYS A 503 7.15 -8.81 17.21
C LYS A 503 6.28 -8.02 16.25
N VAL A 504 5.71 -6.92 16.74
CA VAL A 504 4.92 -6.00 15.94
C VAL A 504 5.66 -4.68 15.77
N GLU A 505 5.43 -4.04 14.63
CA GLU A 505 5.79 -2.64 14.44
C GLU A 505 4.53 -1.77 14.48
N LEU A 506 4.70 -0.59 15.05
CA LEU A 506 3.72 0.48 15.03
C LEU A 506 4.34 1.64 14.23
N VAL A 507 3.61 2.08 13.20
CA VAL A 507 4.02 3.20 12.35
C VAL A 507 2.96 4.29 12.45
N ALA A 508 3.32 5.39 13.11
CA ALA A 508 2.47 6.56 13.26
C ALA A 508 2.82 7.58 12.18
N LEU A 509 1.82 8.00 11.43
CA LEU A 509 1.94 8.86 10.25
C LEU A 509 1.07 10.09 10.44
N VAL A 510 1.58 11.23 10.07
CA VAL A 510 0.85 12.50 10.03
C VAL A 510 0.99 13.12 8.64
N PHE A 511 -0.14 13.34 7.99
CA PHE A 511 -0.21 13.98 6.67
C PHE A 511 -0.82 15.38 6.81
N ASP A 512 -0.29 16.34 6.06
CA ASP A 512 -0.86 17.69 5.98
C ASP A 512 -2.12 17.73 5.06
N GLU A 513 -2.68 18.93 4.86
CA GLU A 513 -3.86 19.14 4.00
C GLU A 513 -3.63 18.77 2.53
N ASN A 514 -2.37 18.78 2.09
CA ASN A 514 -1.96 18.39 0.75
C ASN A 514 -1.54 16.91 0.69
N GLU A 515 -1.85 16.13 1.74
CA GLU A 515 -1.48 14.72 1.86
C GLU A 515 0.05 14.48 1.85
N ASN A 516 0.89 15.51 2.09
CA ASN A 516 2.30 15.31 2.26
C ASN A 516 2.59 14.74 3.66
N LEU A 517 3.60 13.89 3.74
CA LEU A 517 4.04 13.32 5.00
C LEU A 517 4.74 14.39 5.85
N ALA A 518 4.04 14.87 6.89
CA ALA A 518 4.55 15.87 7.83
C ALA A 518 5.36 15.23 8.97
N ASN A 519 5.00 14.02 9.41
CA ASN A 519 5.73 13.29 10.44
C ASN A 519 5.54 11.78 10.28
N LEU A 520 6.61 11.03 10.60
CA LEU A 520 6.58 9.57 10.72
C LEU A 520 7.36 9.16 11.96
N GLN A 521 6.75 8.28 12.77
CA GLN A 521 7.40 7.62 13.88
C GLN A 521 7.20 6.12 13.75
N ARG A 522 8.23 5.35 14.09
CA ARG A 522 8.21 3.89 14.05
C ARG A 522 8.73 3.35 15.38
N THR A 523 8.04 2.38 15.93
CA THR A 523 8.50 1.63 17.09
C THR A 523 8.19 0.15 16.91
N GLU A 524 9.03 -0.70 17.48
CA GLU A 524 8.78 -2.14 17.57
C GLU A 524 8.39 -2.48 19.01
N ALA A 525 7.46 -3.41 19.16
CA ALA A 525 6.95 -3.83 20.44
C ALA A 525 6.71 -5.33 20.48
N ASP A 526 6.92 -5.92 21.67
CA ASP A 526 6.46 -7.27 22.00
C ASP A 526 5.18 -7.17 22.81
N LEU A 527 4.07 -7.56 22.17
CA LEU A 527 2.75 -7.53 22.82
C LEU A 527 2.47 -8.72 23.75
N ALA A 528 3.40 -9.68 23.86
CA ALA A 528 3.25 -10.82 24.78
C ALA A 528 3.10 -10.36 26.24
N LYS A 529 3.79 -9.26 26.63
CA LYS A 529 3.70 -8.65 27.96
C LYS A 529 2.32 -8.09 28.31
N TYR A 530 1.50 -7.83 27.31
CA TYR A 530 0.20 -7.14 27.43
C TYR A 530 -0.96 -8.06 27.06
N ARG A 531 -0.77 -9.36 27.09
CA ARG A 531 -1.81 -10.31 26.70
C ARG A 531 -3.04 -10.17 27.57
N GLY A 532 -4.21 -10.04 26.93
CA GLY A 532 -5.50 -9.89 27.62
C GLY A 532 -5.73 -8.52 28.24
N MET A 533 -4.87 -7.52 27.95
CA MET A 533 -5.00 -6.15 28.44
C MET A 533 -5.26 -5.19 27.27
N ASP A 534 -6.01 -4.14 27.52
CA ASP A 534 -6.06 -2.98 26.65
C ASP A 534 -4.73 -2.23 26.74
N VAL A 535 -4.15 -1.87 25.58
CA VAL A 535 -2.85 -1.19 25.52
C VAL A 535 -3.03 0.20 24.91
N PHE A 536 -2.54 1.20 25.62
CA PHE A 536 -2.44 2.56 25.10
C PHE A 536 -1.05 2.85 24.58
N CYS A 537 -0.97 3.48 23.40
CA CYS A 537 0.26 4.03 22.87
C CYS A 537 0.07 5.49 22.46
N ALA A 538 1.14 6.28 22.59
CA ALA A 538 1.17 7.69 22.31
C ALA A 538 2.33 8.04 21.37
N PHE A 539 2.08 8.90 20.39
CA PHE A 539 3.07 9.39 19.44
C PHE A 539 2.91 10.90 19.28
N GLY A 540 3.91 11.65 19.71
CA GLY A 540 3.88 13.11 19.68
C GLY A 540 4.70 13.71 18.55
N ALA A 541 4.16 14.71 17.86
CA ALA A 541 4.84 15.45 16.81
C ALA A 541 4.73 16.97 17.02
N ALA A 542 5.83 17.71 16.86
CA ALA A 542 5.80 19.16 16.76
C ALA A 542 5.38 19.53 15.34
N LEU A 543 4.30 20.29 15.19
CA LEU A 543 3.73 20.63 13.89
C LEU A 543 3.37 22.12 13.82
N GLN A 544 3.34 22.65 12.60
CA GLN A 544 2.79 23.97 12.33
C GLN A 544 1.24 23.94 12.46
N PRO A 545 0.60 25.09 12.70
CA PRO A 545 -0.87 25.17 12.63
C PRO A 545 -1.40 24.72 11.28
N GLY A 546 -2.45 23.92 11.29
CA GLY A 546 -3.05 23.34 10.09
C GLY A 546 -3.96 22.16 10.41
N ARG A 547 -4.60 21.61 9.38
CA ARG A 547 -5.40 20.38 9.48
C ARG A 547 -4.54 19.19 9.07
N TYR A 548 -4.56 18.13 9.87
CA TYR A 548 -3.73 16.94 9.66
C TYR A 548 -4.56 15.67 9.70
N ARG A 549 -4.21 14.74 8.82
CA ARG A 549 -4.71 13.36 8.86
C ARG A 549 -3.68 12.49 9.57
N CYS A 550 -4.08 11.91 10.69
CA CYS A 550 -3.27 11.01 11.50
C CYS A 550 -3.61 9.56 11.16
N ARG A 551 -2.61 8.71 11.04
CA ARG A 551 -2.78 7.29 10.74
C ARG A 551 -1.81 6.46 11.57
N LEU A 552 -2.32 5.40 12.19
CA LEU A 552 -1.49 4.44 12.92
C LEU A 552 -1.65 3.06 12.30
N VAL A 553 -0.54 2.49 11.87
CA VAL A 553 -0.44 1.12 11.36
C VAL A 553 0.14 0.24 12.46
N ILE A 554 -0.48 -0.91 12.73
CA ILE A 554 0.10 -2.01 13.49
C ILE A 554 0.31 -3.19 12.55
N ARG A 555 1.52 -3.77 12.53
CA ARG A 555 1.85 -4.90 11.65
C ARG A 555 2.75 -5.90 12.36
N ASP A 556 2.38 -7.18 12.29
CA ASP A 556 3.23 -8.29 12.70
C ASP A 556 4.35 -8.51 11.66
N LEU A 557 5.59 -8.49 12.11
CA LEU A 557 6.77 -8.61 11.24
C LEU A 557 6.99 -10.04 10.70
N GLU A 558 6.33 -11.04 11.27
CA GLU A 558 6.46 -12.45 10.84
C GLU A 558 5.32 -12.85 9.89
N SER A 559 4.07 -12.54 10.24
CA SER A 559 2.89 -12.94 9.47
C SER A 559 2.37 -11.89 8.50
N GLY A 560 2.80 -10.63 8.63
CA GLY A 560 2.26 -9.50 7.88
C GLY A 560 0.84 -9.09 8.29
N THR A 561 0.26 -9.76 9.30
CA THR A 561 -1.06 -9.34 9.82
C THR A 561 -0.99 -7.89 10.23
N GLY A 562 -1.84 -7.06 9.65
CA GLY A 562 -1.82 -5.61 9.86
C GLY A 562 -3.20 -5.01 10.03
N ALA A 563 -3.27 -3.92 10.78
CA ALA A 563 -4.48 -3.12 10.95
C ALA A 563 -4.12 -1.64 10.96
N VAL A 564 -5.11 -0.81 10.63
CA VAL A 564 -4.94 0.64 10.49
C VAL A 564 -6.05 1.36 11.23
N ALA A 565 -5.70 2.42 11.95
CA ALA A 565 -6.64 3.39 12.49
C ALA A 565 -6.31 4.80 11.99
N SER A 566 -7.31 5.64 11.81
CA SER A 566 -7.14 7.01 11.32
C SER A 566 -7.94 8.00 12.17
N ALA A 567 -7.40 9.22 12.30
CA ALA A 567 -8.05 10.33 12.96
C ALA A 567 -7.68 11.64 12.27
N TRP A 568 -8.52 12.67 12.42
CA TRP A 568 -8.22 14.04 11.99
C TRP A 568 -7.89 14.91 13.18
N ALA A 569 -6.98 15.85 12.99
CA ALA A 569 -6.62 16.85 13.99
C ALA A 569 -6.53 18.24 13.35
N ASN A 570 -7.01 19.23 14.12
CA ASN A 570 -6.73 20.64 13.84
C ASN A 570 -5.68 21.12 14.83
N VAL A 571 -4.50 21.46 14.34
CA VAL A 571 -3.44 22.08 15.12
C VAL A 571 -3.66 23.59 15.08
N VAL A 572 -4.12 24.14 16.19
CA VAL A 572 -4.47 25.55 16.28
C VAL A 572 -3.26 26.35 16.75
N LYS A 573 -3.01 27.48 16.13
CA LYS A 573 -1.96 28.42 16.56
C LYS A 573 -2.33 28.95 17.95
N LYS A 574 -1.38 28.91 18.90
CA LYS A 574 -1.52 29.61 20.17
C LYS A 574 -1.74 31.10 19.89
N ALA A 575 -2.75 31.69 20.49
CA ALA A 575 -2.97 33.12 20.38
C ALA A 575 -1.76 33.86 20.95
N PHE A 576 -1.27 34.85 20.24
CA PHE A 576 -0.17 35.70 20.71
C PHE A 576 -0.60 36.52 21.95
N VAL A 577 -1.84 36.99 21.94
CA VAL A 577 -2.55 37.59 23.08
C VAL A 577 -3.99 37.08 23.04
N GLY A 578 -4.51 36.58 24.18
CA GLY A 578 -5.88 36.12 24.30
C GLY A 578 -6.03 34.70 24.83
N LEU A 579 -7.17 34.12 24.54
CA LEU A 579 -7.59 32.81 24.99
C LEU A 579 -7.42 31.76 23.89
N SER A 580 -6.86 30.61 24.24
CA SER A 580 -6.73 29.45 23.32
C SER A 580 -7.12 28.17 24.07
N LEU A 581 -8.24 27.59 23.69
CA LEU A 581 -8.70 26.30 24.22
C LEU A 581 -8.07 25.17 23.40
N HIS A 582 -7.44 24.21 24.07
CA HIS A 582 -6.80 23.06 23.41
C HIS A 582 -7.75 21.86 23.33
N SER A 583 -7.40 20.86 22.51
CA SER A 583 -8.19 19.64 22.37
C SER A 583 -8.44 18.99 23.72
N PRO A 584 -9.68 18.67 24.12
CA PRO A 584 -9.95 18.01 25.38
C PRO A 584 -9.55 16.53 25.33
N LEU A 585 -8.81 16.07 26.33
CA LEU A 585 -8.59 14.65 26.56
C LEU A 585 -9.77 14.06 27.32
N LEU A 586 -10.51 13.17 26.70
CA LEU A 586 -11.58 12.44 27.38
C LEU A 586 -11.02 11.26 28.18
N LEU A 587 -11.61 10.98 29.32
CA LEU A 587 -11.22 9.90 30.22
C LEU A 587 -12.46 9.11 30.69
N VAL A 588 -12.24 7.82 30.98
CA VAL A 588 -13.22 6.94 31.63
C VAL A 588 -12.61 6.38 32.93
N PRO A 589 -13.44 6.07 33.97
CA PRO A 589 -12.98 5.39 35.14
C PRO A 589 -12.70 3.92 34.82
N GLU A 590 -11.47 3.61 34.55
CA GLU A 590 -11.00 2.27 34.19
C GLU A 590 -9.55 2.10 34.66
N SER A 591 -9.24 0.97 35.28
CA SER A 591 -7.91 0.70 35.87
C SER A 591 -7.17 -0.50 35.26
N SER A 592 -7.80 -1.31 34.39
CA SER A 592 -7.19 -2.52 33.81
C SER A 592 -6.62 -2.30 32.41
N PHE A 593 -5.61 -1.46 32.30
CA PHE A 593 -4.94 -1.17 31.04
C PHE A 593 -3.44 -1.01 31.25
N ALA A 594 -2.68 -1.06 30.16
CA ALA A 594 -1.25 -0.81 30.17
C ALA A 594 -0.85 0.27 29.16
N TYR A 595 0.22 0.97 29.44
CA TYR A 595 0.88 1.82 28.45
C TYR A 595 1.98 1.03 27.75
N LEU A 596 2.03 1.14 26.43
CA LEU A 596 3.15 0.57 25.67
C LEU A 596 4.41 1.35 26.03
N GLU A 597 5.37 0.62 26.59
CA GLU A 597 6.71 1.15 26.79
C GLU A 597 7.37 1.25 25.40
N ALA A 598 7.38 2.43 24.82
CA ALA A 598 8.23 2.68 23.67
C ALA A 598 9.69 2.49 24.11
N ALA A 599 10.52 1.86 23.26
CA ALA A 599 11.96 1.87 23.45
C ALA A 599 12.38 3.31 23.69
N ALA A 600 12.92 3.60 24.89
CA ALA A 600 13.06 4.94 25.44
C ALA A 600 13.65 5.90 24.41
N PRO A 601 12.97 7.02 24.10
CA PRO A 601 13.57 8.05 23.26
C PRO A 601 14.83 8.57 23.95
N LYS A 602 15.91 8.65 23.19
CA LYS A 602 17.24 9.07 23.69
C LYS A 602 17.29 10.46 24.32
N LYS A 603 16.17 11.23 24.40
CA LYS A 603 16.05 12.54 25.03
C LYS A 603 14.60 12.81 25.52
N LYS A 604 14.52 13.51 26.65
CA LYS A 604 13.43 14.16 27.42
C LYS A 604 12.09 14.55 26.74
N GLU A 605 11.77 14.09 25.55
CA GLU A 605 10.55 14.49 24.82
C GLU A 605 9.29 13.68 25.21
N ALA A 606 9.46 12.57 25.94
CA ALA A 606 8.35 11.65 26.26
C ALA A 606 7.36 12.16 27.33
N THR A 607 7.66 13.27 27.98
CA THR A 607 6.87 13.76 29.15
C THR A 607 5.93 14.90 28.84
N ALA A 608 6.02 15.53 27.66
CA ALA A 608 5.29 16.78 27.39
C ALA A 608 3.75 16.63 27.41
N TRP A 609 3.18 15.53 26.93
CA TRP A 609 1.72 15.39 26.94
C TRP A 609 1.13 15.11 28.32
N ASN A 610 1.86 14.40 29.21
CA ASN A 610 1.44 14.15 30.59
C ASN A 610 1.38 15.46 31.39
N ASP A 611 2.27 16.41 31.08
CA ASP A 611 2.26 17.73 31.73
C ASP A 611 1.12 18.59 31.22
N ALA A 612 0.74 18.44 29.94
CA ALA A 612 -0.38 19.15 29.33
C ALA A 612 -1.74 18.56 29.75
N TYR A 613 -1.79 17.25 30.01
CA TYR A 613 -3.00 16.50 30.37
C TYR A 613 -2.77 15.68 31.65
N PRO A 614 -2.65 16.32 32.81
CA PRO A 614 -2.44 15.61 34.08
C PRO A 614 -3.72 14.89 34.54
N PHE A 615 -3.60 13.59 34.80
CA PHE A 615 -4.65 12.78 35.41
C PHE A 615 -4.05 11.60 36.17
N ASP A 616 -4.80 11.04 37.12
CA ASP A 616 -4.39 9.85 37.85
C ASP A 616 -4.64 8.60 36.99
N ARG A 617 -3.54 7.99 36.54
CA ARG A 617 -3.56 6.76 35.72
C ARG A 617 -4.01 5.51 36.46
N ALA A 618 -4.07 5.57 37.80
CA ALA A 618 -4.61 4.46 38.59
C ALA A 618 -6.14 4.48 38.63
N LEU A 619 -6.76 5.63 38.34
CA LEU A 619 -8.21 5.83 38.43
C LEU A 619 -8.86 5.98 37.04
N TYR A 620 -8.14 6.47 36.06
CA TYR A 620 -8.68 6.85 34.76
C TYR A 620 -7.84 6.34 33.61
N SER A 621 -8.52 5.97 32.51
CA SER A 621 -7.90 5.71 31.22
C SER A 621 -8.37 6.69 30.15
N PRO A 622 -7.55 7.00 29.13
CA PRO A 622 -7.99 7.78 27.98
C PRO A 622 -9.17 7.12 27.26
N LEU A 623 -10.22 7.89 26.99
CA LEU A 623 -11.30 7.48 26.12
C LEU A 623 -10.87 7.68 24.66
N VAL A 624 -10.51 6.61 23.99
CA VAL A 624 -10.13 6.62 22.58
C VAL A 624 -11.16 5.83 21.79
N GLY A 625 -11.94 6.53 20.98
CA GLY A 625 -12.98 5.96 20.13
C GLY A 625 -14.32 5.76 20.85
N GLU A 626 -14.52 4.67 21.59
CA GLU A 626 -15.81 4.27 22.14
C GLU A 626 -15.80 4.27 23.67
N ALA A 627 -16.84 4.82 24.28
CA ALA A 627 -17.10 4.66 25.71
C ALA A 627 -17.60 3.24 26.00
N PRO A 628 -17.16 2.61 27.11
CA PRO A 628 -17.70 1.32 27.52
C PRO A 628 -19.23 1.38 27.68
N GLN A 629 -19.92 0.28 27.37
CA GLN A 629 -21.37 0.23 27.47
C GLN A 629 -21.84 0.51 28.90
N GLY A 630 -22.85 1.37 29.04
CA GLY A 630 -23.40 1.73 30.34
C GLY A 630 -22.53 2.68 31.16
N THR A 631 -21.53 3.35 30.54
CA THR A 631 -20.73 4.38 31.20
C THR A 631 -21.63 5.55 31.63
N PRO A 632 -21.84 5.80 32.96
CA PRO A 632 -22.76 6.82 33.39
C PRO A 632 -22.21 8.24 33.27
N LYS A 633 -20.89 8.36 33.18
CA LYS A 633 -20.18 9.64 33.10
C LYS A 633 -18.79 9.46 32.48
N ILE A 634 -18.32 10.48 31.81
CA ILE A 634 -16.94 10.61 31.33
C ILE A 634 -16.29 11.84 31.96
N PHE A 635 -14.98 11.89 31.86
CA PHE A 635 -14.23 13.04 32.35
C PHE A 635 -13.48 13.70 31.20
N ALA A 636 -13.13 14.97 31.35
CA ALA A 636 -12.34 15.70 30.36
C ALA A 636 -11.25 16.53 31.05
N VAL A 637 -10.02 16.38 30.55
CA VAL A 637 -8.92 17.30 30.89
C VAL A 637 -8.85 18.34 29.80
N VAL A 638 -9.03 19.58 30.13
CA VAL A 638 -9.18 20.70 29.21
C VAL A 638 -8.12 21.78 29.49
N PRO A 639 -6.99 21.79 28.75
CA PRO A 639 -6.01 22.86 28.86
C PRO A 639 -6.48 24.12 28.13
N CYS A 640 -6.25 25.26 28.73
CA CYS A 640 -6.61 26.59 28.23
C CYS A 640 -5.44 27.54 28.40
N SER A 641 -4.88 28.05 27.31
CA SER A 641 -3.82 29.07 27.33
C SER A 641 -4.44 30.48 27.38
N MET A 642 -3.90 31.33 28.24
CA MET A 642 -4.39 32.67 28.56
C MET A 642 -3.27 33.70 28.39
N THR A 643 -2.67 33.75 27.21
CA THR A 643 -1.48 34.56 26.95
C THR A 643 -1.79 36.07 26.97
N GLY A 644 -1.12 36.82 27.87
CA GLY A 644 -1.27 38.28 27.97
C GLY A 644 -2.59 38.75 28.55
N LEU A 645 -3.43 37.86 29.10
CA LEU A 645 -4.66 38.24 29.78
C LEU A 645 -4.40 38.64 31.23
N VAL A 646 -5.02 39.73 31.66
CA VAL A 646 -4.91 40.26 33.03
C VAL A 646 -6.07 39.70 33.85
N GLN A 647 -5.78 38.94 34.92
CA GLN A 647 -6.76 38.33 35.81
C GLN A 647 -7.93 37.62 35.08
N PRO A 648 -7.64 36.69 34.16
CA PRO A 648 -8.69 36.04 33.37
C PRO A 648 -9.64 35.22 34.24
N SER A 649 -10.94 35.29 33.90
CA SER A 649 -12.01 34.52 34.52
C SER A 649 -12.71 33.71 33.43
N ILE A 650 -12.31 32.44 33.30
CA ILE A 650 -12.74 31.57 32.23
C ILE A 650 -14.05 30.84 32.59
N THR A 651 -15.04 31.03 31.74
CA THR A 651 -16.31 30.29 31.77
C THR A 651 -16.34 29.31 30.61
N LEU A 652 -16.64 28.04 30.89
CA LEU A 652 -16.83 26.99 29.87
C LEU A 652 -18.31 26.69 29.68
N THR A 653 -18.66 26.40 28.43
CA THR A 653 -19.95 25.80 28.06
C THR A 653 -19.69 24.56 27.18
N ALA A 654 -20.55 23.55 27.28
CA ALA A 654 -20.37 22.29 26.60
C ALA A 654 -21.65 21.84 25.89
N TRP A 655 -21.49 21.29 24.71
CA TRP A 655 -22.54 20.61 23.93
C TRP A 655 -22.07 19.28 23.39
N LEU A 656 -22.97 18.29 23.38
CA LEU A 656 -22.83 17.08 22.59
C LEU A 656 -23.63 17.26 21.29
N ILE A 657 -22.96 17.15 20.18
CA ILE A 657 -23.57 17.23 18.87
C ILE A 657 -23.58 15.82 18.27
N ASN A 658 -24.79 15.28 18.05
CA ASN A 658 -24.90 13.99 17.39
C ASN A 658 -24.40 14.11 15.94
N SER A 659 -23.39 13.34 15.59
CA SER A 659 -22.71 13.44 14.27
C SER A 659 -23.59 13.01 13.09
N VAL A 660 -24.70 12.30 13.35
CA VAL A 660 -25.63 11.82 12.32
C VAL A 660 -26.82 12.75 12.16
N SER A 661 -27.51 13.06 13.28
CA SER A 661 -28.71 13.92 13.25
C SER A 661 -28.41 15.42 13.25
N GLY A 662 -27.21 15.82 13.69
CA GLY A 662 -26.85 17.21 13.92
C GLY A 662 -27.51 17.82 15.17
N GLU A 663 -28.24 17.03 15.93
CA GLU A 663 -28.91 17.46 17.17
C GLU A 663 -27.89 17.91 18.23
N ARG A 664 -28.16 19.04 18.87
CA ARG A 664 -27.30 19.63 19.91
C ARG A 664 -27.92 19.43 21.27
N LEU A 665 -27.22 18.69 22.11
CA LEU A 665 -27.62 18.46 23.52
C LEU A 665 -26.71 19.29 24.41
N PRO A 666 -27.24 20.24 25.21
CA PRO A 666 -26.43 20.95 26.20
C PRO A 666 -26.00 19.97 27.28
N VAL A 667 -24.75 20.02 27.68
CA VAL A 667 -24.21 19.17 28.74
C VAL A 667 -23.97 20.00 30.00
N LEU A 668 -24.65 19.63 31.06
CA LEU A 668 -24.33 20.11 32.40
C LEU A 668 -23.13 19.34 32.91
N PHE A 669 -22.03 20.01 33.16
CA PHE A 669 -20.82 19.41 33.69
C PHE A 669 -20.41 20.03 35.02
N SER A 670 -19.63 19.30 35.79
CA SER A 670 -19.05 19.79 37.07
C SER A 670 -17.54 19.98 36.87
N VAL A 671 -17.01 21.08 37.36
CA VAL A 671 -15.56 21.31 37.40
C VAL A 671 -15.04 20.70 38.71
N LEU A 672 -14.34 19.59 38.62
CA LEU A 672 -13.83 18.87 39.78
C LEU A 672 -12.52 19.49 40.32
N ASN A 673 -11.66 19.97 39.40
CA ASN A 673 -10.39 20.57 39.76
C ASN A 673 -9.95 21.61 38.70
N LYS A 674 -9.20 22.62 39.18
CA LYS A 674 -8.52 23.60 38.32
C LYS A 674 -7.08 23.73 38.80
N ALA A 675 -6.16 23.57 37.88
CA ALA A 675 -4.72 23.77 38.09
C ALA A 675 -4.20 24.83 37.13
N ARG A 676 -3.41 25.77 37.62
CA ARG A 676 -2.78 26.80 36.77
C ARG A 676 -1.28 26.70 36.83
N LYS A 677 -0.66 26.64 35.68
CA LYS A 677 0.78 26.67 35.52
C LYS A 677 1.12 27.73 34.48
N GLU A 678 1.82 28.79 34.88
CA GLU A 678 2.14 29.95 34.03
C GLU A 678 0.88 30.55 33.38
N ASP A 679 0.80 30.58 32.07
CA ASP A 679 -0.33 31.09 31.27
C ASP A 679 -1.32 30.00 30.84
N VAL A 680 -1.19 28.77 31.36
CA VAL A 680 -2.10 27.67 31.06
C VAL A 680 -2.92 27.29 32.32
N GLU A 681 -4.23 27.30 32.19
CA GLU A 681 -5.18 26.74 33.16
C GLU A 681 -5.68 25.38 32.66
N ILE A 682 -5.58 24.34 33.46
CA ILE A 682 -6.08 23.01 33.16
C ILE A 682 -7.31 22.76 34.04
N GLN A 683 -8.43 22.49 33.40
CA GLN A 683 -9.67 22.17 34.06
C GLN A 683 -9.98 20.68 33.94
N PHE A 684 -10.34 20.03 35.04
CA PHE A 684 -10.79 18.65 35.10
C PHE A 684 -12.29 18.61 35.25
N LEU A 685 -13.02 18.16 34.24
CA LEU A 685 -14.46 18.19 34.13
C LEU A 685 -15.06 16.81 34.30
N GLU A 686 -16.23 16.71 34.95
CA GLU A 686 -17.08 15.52 34.94
C GLU A 686 -18.31 15.80 34.06
N LEU A 687 -18.56 14.94 33.07
CA LEU A 687 -19.68 15.04 32.13
C LEU A 687 -20.59 13.82 32.30
N PRO A 688 -21.82 13.99 32.78
CA PRO A 688 -22.79 12.91 32.89
C PRO A 688 -23.31 12.51 31.51
N LEU A 689 -23.55 11.22 31.32
CA LEU A 689 -24.03 10.62 30.05
C LEU A 689 -25.35 9.85 30.25
N ASN A 690 -25.96 9.86 31.44
CA ASN A 690 -27.12 9.02 31.75
C ASN A 690 -28.31 9.19 30.78
N ASP A 691 -28.51 10.41 30.27
CA ASP A 691 -29.62 10.75 29.40
C ASP A 691 -29.20 10.92 27.92
N VAL A 692 -27.97 10.51 27.56
CA VAL A 692 -27.46 10.64 26.21
C VAL A 692 -27.68 9.34 25.47
N PRO A 693 -28.47 9.33 24.37
CA PRO A 693 -28.70 8.13 23.57
C PRO A 693 -27.42 7.54 22.98
N PRO A 694 -27.36 6.22 22.68
CA PRO A 694 -26.27 5.63 21.93
C PRO A 694 -26.08 6.34 20.59
N GLY A 695 -24.82 6.61 20.21
CA GLY A 695 -24.52 7.31 18.97
C GLY A 695 -23.09 7.84 18.91
N LYS A 696 -22.76 8.45 17.78
CA LYS A 696 -21.48 9.15 17.59
C LYS A 696 -21.66 10.63 17.90
N TYR A 697 -20.86 11.13 18.81
CA TYR A 697 -20.97 12.49 19.31
C TYR A 697 -19.69 13.28 19.09
N LEU A 698 -19.87 14.58 18.84
CA LEU A 698 -18.86 15.61 18.93
C LEU A 698 -19.06 16.36 20.25
N LEU A 699 -18.13 16.26 21.19
CA LEU A 699 -18.07 17.17 22.32
C LEU A 699 -17.51 18.51 21.83
N TYR A 700 -18.30 19.54 21.90
CA TYR A 700 -17.93 20.90 21.56
C TYR A 700 -17.84 21.72 22.85
N LEU A 701 -16.68 22.30 23.11
CA LEU A 701 -16.42 23.18 24.26
C LEU A 701 -16.20 24.61 23.77
N HIS A 702 -16.83 25.53 24.43
CA HIS A 702 -16.65 26.97 24.23
C HIS A 702 -16.15 27.60 25.51
N ALA A 703 -15.09 28.38 25.43
CA ALA A 703 -14.50 29.12 26.51
C ALA A 703 -14.66 30.64 26.26
N GLU A 704 -15.07 31.39 27.30
CA GLU A 704 -15.15 32.83 27.28
C GLU A 704 -14.43 33.37 28.50
N ASP A 705 -13.57 34.37 28.32
CA ASP A 705 -13.04 35.15 29.44
C ASP A 705 -13.98 36.30 29.77
N ALA A 706 -14.54 36.30 30.99
CA ALA A 706 -15.51 37.31 31.42
C ALA A 706 -14.95 38.75 31.45
N VAL A 707 -13.63 38.90 31.56
CA VAL A 707 -12.94 40.20 31.64
C VAL A 707 -12.66 40.76 30.26
N SER A 708 -11.91 40.02 29.41
CA SER A 708 -11.48 40.50 28.08
C SER A 708 -12.50 40.22 26.99
N ARG A 709 -13.51 39.40 27.23
CA ARG A 709 -14.47 38.88 26.24
C ARG A 709 -13.80 38.03 25.14
N ALA A 710 -12.57 37.61 25.35
CA ALA A 710 -11.91 36.68 24.45
C ALA A 710 -12.63 35.34 24.47
N VAL A 711 -12.82 34.76 23.26
CA VAL A 711 -13.51 33.48 23.09
C VAL A 711 -12.61 32.49 22.40
N SER A 712 -12.73 31.22 22.73
CA SER A 712 -12.08 30.10 22.06
C SER A 712 -12.93 28.85 22.15
N TYR A 713 -12.70 27.91 21.23
CA TYR A 713 -13.44 26.65 21.21
C TYR A 713 -12.54 25.47 20.90
N ALA A 714 -12.91 24.30 21.39
CA ALA A 714 -12.26 23.04 21.09
C ALA A 714 -13.29 21.93 20.95
N GLN A 715 -12.92 20.88 20.28
CA GLN A 715 -13.82 19.76 20.02
C GLN A 715 -13.08 18.42 20.01
N THR A 716 -13.80 17.37 20.35
CA THR A 716 -13.33 15.98 20.21
C THR A 716 -14.51 15.05 19.95
N THR A 717 -14.25 13.91 19.29
CA THR A 717 -15.30 12.95 18.93
C THR A 717 -15.17 11.65 19.73
N PHE A 718 -16.30 11.05 20.08
CA PHE A 718 -16.37 9.74 20.69
C PHE A 718 -17.70 9.05 20.38
N VAL A 719 -17.78 7.77 20.68
CA VAL A 719 -19.00 6.96 20.48
C VAL A 719 -19.52 6.50 21.81
N ILE A 720 -20.82 6.59 22.02
CA ILE A 720 -21.57 5.99 23.12
C ILE A 720 -22.28 4.75 22.57
N ARG A 721 -22.04 3.60 23.21
CA ARG A 721 -22.71 2.34 22.86
C ARG A 721 -23.97 2.08 23.64
#